data_7c8605b64d3a0107619b044642e2efcf
#
_entry.id   7c8605b64d3a0107619b044642e2efcf
#
_cell.length_a   1.000
_cell.length_b   1.000
_cell.length_c   1.000
_cell.angle_alpha   90.00
_cell.angle_beta   90.00
_cell.angle_gamma   90.00
#
_symmetry.space_group_name_H-M   'P 1'
#
loop_
_entity.id
_entity.type
_entity.pdbx_description
1 polymer ?
#
loop_
_entity_poly.entity_id
_entity_poly.type
_entity_poly.pdbx_seq_one_letter_code
_entity_poly.pdbx_strand_id
1 'polypeptide(L)'
;MKLRILIFALLCTFGIQAQKKSNKNSKSKTPKSIDSLTQKMTQHKGLITTYLDEENKLYFEIDSTLLDKDLLVVTRIAQLPANYSPYTNAGSKTAQQVIRFTKKGKKIIWKQISYSNVASPEDPISLSVAENNFQPIVAAFDIKNKEENRFLIDVSDHYMNDSPGFNIIRKSQKENYKIGSADKKRSLIDSAKSFPKNTEILHTLTFSASKAPRANPSKTFSFQINHSFIALPEDQMKVRYSDRRVGWFSLKKVDYSSQALKADEIELIRRWRLEPKDTEAYMRGELVEPIKPIVYYLDPATPTKWRPYFIQGIEDWNTAFEKAGFKNAIQAKEPPTVEEDPDFSPEDIRYSTVRYVASTTRNAVGPSVSDPRTGEIIESDIIWYHNHLRSYRNRYLLETAAANPKARTLNTPEKEIGEMMRRVISHEIGHALGLPHNMKASAAYPVDSLRSGTFTQKMGIATTIMDYARYNYIAQPGDENIRFVRQLGPYDDYAIEWGYRHYESKSLEEETKTLKAFVDAKSLDPMYMFGGRGNDPNAQTENIGDDSIKASGYGLKNLKIVAKNLPQWTLTEGDNYDDLEELYGEMVSVYRRYIYHVHSIVGGVNETLHNTNQKGITTYVNTPKATQIAALNFLNRELWNTPNWLMDSQLVSNIKSDGSLKTIQNLQRSALNRFLSEKKLNKMLSTSQTLVGNGLTVDELLQTLFSHVFESRAQPDSFERALQLNFISQIKSLMDEEKLHPEIKALLNTLKFDIHKWSKKKKGSSNRTLKAHFQYCFEQCSSK
;
A
#
# COMPACT_ATOMS: atom_id res chain seq x y z
N MET A 1 64.69 22.23 13.89
CA MET A 1 65.37 23.12 14.83
C MET A 1 64.94 22.72 16.26
N LYS A 2 65.90 22.13 17.01
CA LYS A 2 66.02 21.98 18.45
C LYS A 2 64.84 21.34 19.20
N LEU A 3 64.80 20.02 19.49
CA LEU A 3 65.62 19.33 20.56
C LEU A 3 65.54 19.96 21.96
N ARG A 4 64.86 19.28 22.93
CA ARG A 4 65.37 19.11 24.31
C ARG A 4 64.63 17.95 25.00
N ILE A 5 65.45 16.94 25.29
CA ILE A 5 65.24 15.80 26.21
C ILE A 5 65.45 16.33 27.64
N LEU A 6 64.70 15.84 28.63
CA LEU A 6 65.16 15.78 30.01
C LEU A 6 64.64 14.49 30.70
N ILE A 7 65.62 13.69 31.06
CA ILE A 7 65.55 12.47 31.90
C ILE A 7 65.57 12.92 33.36
N PHE A 8 64.76 12.26 34.25
CA PHE A 8 65.09 12.18 35.65
C PHE A 8 64.70 10.77 36.19
N ALA A 9 65.73 10.04 36.57
CA ALA A 9 65.68 8.82 37.37
C ALA A 9 66.17 9.13 38.77
N LEU A 10 65.68 8.43 39.76
CA LEU A 10 66.25 8.00 41.05
C LEU A 10 65.12 7.98 42.10
N LEU A 11 64.96 7.07 43.01
CA LEU A 11 65.74 6.05 43.69
C LEU A 11 64.79 5.18 44.57
N CYS A 12 65.09 3.92 44.70
CA CYS A 12 64.48 2.95 45.62
C CYS A 12 64.76 3.28 47.08
N THR A 13 63.75 3.04 47.96
CA THR A 13 64.00 2.65 49.30
C THR A 13 63.06 1.53 49.72
N PHE A 14 63.68 0.46 50.22
CA PHE A 14 63.07 -0.75 50.82
C PHE A 14 62.40 -0.43 52.13
N GLY A 15 61.15 -0.83 52.27
CA GLY A 15 60.49 -0.94 53.57
C GLY A 15 59.82 -2.31 53.68
N ILE A 16 60.45 -3.26 54.28
CA ILE A 16 59.87 -4.56 54.64
C ILE A 16 58.97 -4.38 55.83
N GLN A 17 57.66 -4.53 55.68
CA GLN A 17 56.76 -4.81 56.78
C GLN A 17 55.99 -6.12 56.48
N ALA A 18 56.29 -7.10 57.34
CA ALA A 18 55.57 -8.38 57.35
C ALA A 18 54.10 -8.15 57.76
N GLN A 19 53.17 -8.43 56.87
CA GLN A 19 51.76 -8.52 57.19
C GLN A 19 51.27 -9.95 57.15
N LYS A 20 50.66 -10.37 58.23
CA LYS A 20 50.07 -11.69 58.46
C LYS A 20 49.21 -12.17 57.31
N LYS A 21 49.48 -13.38 56.83
CA LYS A 21 48.56 -14.18 56.05
C LYS A 21 47.25 -14.39 56.79
N SER A 22 46.21 -13.69 56.47
CA SER A 22 44.86 -14.14 56.77
C SER A 22 44.45 -15.07 55.61
N ASN A 23 44.38 -16.34 55.89
CA ASN A 23 43.73 -17.33 55.03
C ASN A 23 42.24 -16.98 54.92
N LYS A 24 41.83 -16.15 53.93
CA LYS A 24 40.45 -16.16 53.43
C LYS A 24 40.31 -17.38 52.57
N ASN A 25 39.74 -18.44 53.12
CA ASN A 25 39.12 -19.50 52.37
C ASN A 25 38.13 -18.84 51.33
N SER A 26 38.56 -18.59 50.11
CA SER A 26 37.66 -18.40 49.02
C SER A 26 37.02 -19.77 48.74
N LYS A 27 35.89 -20.05 49.40
CA LYS A 27 35.00 -21.10 48.94
C LYS A 27 34.76 -20.80 47.43
N SER A 28 35.31 -21.60 46.56
CA SER A 28 34.91 -21.62 45.15
C SER A 28 33.41 -21.89 45.17
N LYS A 29 32.60 -20.84 44.92
CA LYS A 29 31.17 -21.04 44.75
C LYS A 29 31.06 -21.92 43.49
N THR A 30 30.66 -23.15 43.64
CA THR A 30 30.23 -24.01 42.53
C THR A 30 29.33 -23.17 41.63
N PRO A 31 29.57 -23.08 40.34
CA PRO A 31 28.69 -22.32 39.44
C PRO A 31 27.25 -22.80 39.63
N LYS A 32 26.34 -21.88 40.00
CA LYS A 32 24.93 -22.26 40.13
C LYS A 32 24.45 -22.76 38.77
N SER A 33 23.67 -23.84 38.74
CA SER A 33 23.04 -24.31 37.51
C SER A 33 22.07 -23.24 36.95
N ILE A 34 21.77 -23.29 35.66
CA ILE A 34 20.76 -22.43 35.04
C ILE A 34 19.42 -22.58 35.78
N ASP A 35 19.00 -23.80 36.05
CA ASP A 35 17.77 -24.07 36.81
C ASP A 35 17.79 -23.47 38.23
N SER A 36 18.94 -23.48 38.90
CA SER A 36 19.08 -22.82 40.21
C SER A 36 19.03 -21.29 40.12
N LEU A 37 19.45 -20.68 39.01
CA LEU A 37 19.39 -19.24 38.82
C LEU A 37 18.01 -18.77 38.47
N THR A 38 17.22 -19.60 37.77
CA THR A 38 15.90 -19.25 37.19
C THR A 38 14.72 -19.80 38.00
N GLN A 39 14.97 -20.52 39.11
CA GLN A 39 13.97 -21.23 39.90
C GLN A 39 12.78 -20.36 40.36
N LYS A 40 13.00 -19.04 40.55
CA LYS A 40 11.96 -18.09 41.01
C LYS A 40 11.35 -17.27 39.86
N MET A 41 11.72 -17.57 38.62
CA MET A 41 11.27 -16.82 37.45
C MET A 41 10.11 -17.54 36.75
N THR A 42 9.24 -16.79 36.13
CA THR A 42 8.23 -17.37 35.23
C THR A 42 8.93 -17.92 33.99
N GLN A 43 8.83 -19.22 33.77
CA GLN A 43 9.45 -19.93 32.64
C GLN A 43 8.46 -20.31 31.59
N HIS A 44 8.80 -20.06 30.31
CA HIS A 44 8.10 -20.63 29.16
C HIS A 44 9.10 -21.37 28.26
N LYS A 45 8.87 -22.68 28.05
CA LYS A 45 9.69 -23.53 27.19
C LYS A 45 9.15 -23.55 25.77
N GLY A 46 10.04 -23.45 24.77
CA GLY A 46 9.66 -23.50 23.35
C GLY A 46 10.86 -23.23 22.46
N LEU A 47 10.66 -22.48 21.35
CA LEU A 47 11.71 -22.16 20.38
C LEU A 47 12.90 -21.48 21.07
N ILE A 48 12.66 -20.48 21.90
CA ILE A 48 13.62 -19.87 22.82
C ILE A 48 13.02 -20.02 24.21
N THR A 49 13.69 -20.74 25.12
CA THR A 49 13.19 -20.78 26.48
C THR A 49 13.39 -19.42 27.16
N THR A 50 12.32 -18.85 27.67
CA THR A 50 12.30 -17.53 28.30
C THR A 50 12.09 -17.61 29.79
N TYR A 51 12.72 -16.68 30.51
CA TYR A 51 12.54 -16.52 31.97
C TYR A 51 12.32 -15.04 32.27
N LEU A 52 11.23 -14.73 32.98
CA LEU A 52 10.87 -13.37 33.38
C LEU A 52 10.83 -13.35 34.92
N ASP A 53 11.61 -12.44 35.54
CA ASP A 53 11.62 -12.29 36.98
C ASP A 53 10.68 -11.19 37.50
N GLU A 54 10.47 -11.12 38.81
CA GLU A 54 9.63 -10.11 39.47
C GLU A 54 10.19 -8.68 39.37
N GLU A 55 11.51 -8.54 39.07
CA GLU A 55 12.17 -7.26 38.83
C GLU A 55 12.09 -6.79 37.40
N ASN A 56 11.29 -7.48 36.55
CA ASN A 56 11.09 -7.18 35.14
C ASN A 56 12.34 -7.40 34.27
N LYS A 57 13.17 -8.40 34.62
CA LYS A 57 14.31 -8.83 33.84
C LYS A 57 13.96 -10.05 33.01
N LEU A 58 14.31 -9.99 31.73
CA LEU A 58 14.08 -11.05 30.74
C LEU A 58 15.39 -11.75 30.42
N TYR A 59 15.36 -13.06 30.53
CA TYR A 59 16.48 -13.92 30.13
C TYR A 59 16.03 -14.86 29.02
N PHE A 60 16.93 -15.07 28.06
CA PHE A 60 16.80 -16.11 27.03
C PHE A 60 17.77 -17.24 27.36
N GLU A 61 17.28 -18.46 27.29
CA GLU A 61 18.13 -19.65 27.22
C GLU A 61 18.18 -20.08 25.77
N ILE A 62 19.36 -19.94 25.18
CA ILE A 62 19.64 -20.30 23.80
C ILE A 62 20.26 -21.69 23.81
N ASP A 63 19.55 -22.65 23.20
CA ASP A 63 20.14 -23.99 22.94
C ASP A 63 21.14 -23.90 21.78
N SER A 64 22.18 -24.73 21.82
CA SER A 64 23.20 -24.77 20.77
C SER A 64 22.64 -25.11 19.40
N THR A 65 21.51 -25.81 19.31
CA THR A 65 20.81 -26.13 18.05
C THR A 65 20.20 -24.91 17.37
N LEU A 66 19.97 -23.80 18.12
CA LEU A 66 19.52 -22.52 17.57
C LEU A 66 20.69 -21.64 17.11
N LEU A 67 21.92 -21.96 17.49
CA LEU A 67 23.07 -21.19 17.03
C LEU A 67 23.24 -21.36 15.52
N ASP A 68 23.52 -20.24 14.86
CA ASP A 68 23.72 -20.14 13.43
C ASP A 68 22.51 -20.57 12.56
N LYS A 69 21.32 -20.71 13.20
CA LYS A 69 20.02 -20.89 12.52
C LYS A 69 19.36 -19.54 12.29
N ASP A 70 18.64 -19.43 11.20
CA ASP A 70 17.87 -18.23 10.85
C ASP A 70 16.52 -18.24 11.55
N LEU A 71 16.24 -17.14 12.25
CA LEU A 71 14.94 -16.84 12.84
C LEU A 71 14.38 -15.60 12.20
N LEU A 72 13.11 -15.65 11.80
CA LEU A 72 12.40 -14.46 11.37
C LEU A 72 11.86 -13.74 12.57
N VAL A 73 12.14 -12.42 12.68
CA VAL A 73 11.60 -11.58 13.74
C VAL A 73 10.67 -10.55 13.15
N VAL A 74 9.44 -10.54 13.62
CA VAL A 74 8.41 -9.57 13.22
C VAL A 74 8.06 -8.71 14.41
N THR A 75 8.11 -7.39 14.23
CA THR A 75 7.77 -6.41 15.27
C THR A 75 6.47 -5.72 14.92
N ARG A 76 5.52 -5.73 15.86
CA ARG A 76 4.21 -5.08 15.74
C ARG A 76 3.91 -4.17 16.92
N ILE A 77 3.12 -3.15 16.69
CA ILE A 77 2.52 -2.34 17.75
C ILE A 77 1.26 -3.07 18.21
N ALA A 78 1.25 -3.55 19.47
CA ALA A 78 0.07 -4.16 20.07
C ALA A 78 -0.91 -3.09 20.59
N GLN A 79 -0.39 -2.03 21.25
CA GLN A 79 -1.18 -0.88 21.69
C GLN A 79 -0.40 0.42 21.46
N LEU A 80 -1.12 1.52 21.27
CA LEU A 80 -0.53 2.83 20.97
C LEU A 80 -1.25 3.97 21.68
N PRO A 81 -0.58 5.14 21.86
CA PRO A 81 -1.18 6.32 22.49
C PRO A 81 -2.36 6.86 21.69
N ALA A 82 -3.37 7.37 22.40
CA ALA A 82 -4.51 8.05 21.78
C ALA A 82 -4.06 9.20 20.87
N ASN A 83 -4.68 9.29 19.69
CA ASN A 83 -4.43 10.34 18.68
C ASN A 83 -2.96 10.44 18.20
N TYR A 84 -2.19 9.34 18.30
CA TYR A 84 -0.81 9.32 17.84
C TYR A 84 -0.69 9.50 16.32
N SER A 85 -1.45 8.75 15.54
CA SER A 85 -1.43 8.84 14.08
C SER A 85 -2.69 8.20 13.49
N PRO A 86 -3.31 8.80 12.47
CA PRO A 86 -4.44 8.18 11.79
C PRO A 86 -4.03 6.94 10.95
N TYR A 87 -2.71 6.76 10.68
CA TYR A 87 -2.20 5.71 9.80
C TYR A 87 -1.36 4.65 10.53
N THR A 88 -1.32 4.69 11.87
CA THR A 88 -0.63 3.70 12.71
C THR A 88 -1.62 3.20 13.76
N ASN A 89 -1.83 1.90 13.82
CA ASN A 89 -2.86 1.28 14.63
C ASN A 89 -2.31 0.03 15.31
N ALA A 90 -3.04 -0.52 16.27
CA ALA A 90 -2.75 -1.86 16.80
C ALA A 90 -2.70 -2.89 15.66
N GLY A 91 -1.77 -3.81 15.70
CA GLY A 91 -1.44 -4.75 14.63
C GLY A 91 -0.46 -4.21 13.58
N SER A 92 -0.16 -2.89 13.56
CA SER A 92 0.78 -2.34 12.58
C SER A 92 2.17 -2.94 12.71
N LYS A 93 2.64 -3.60 11.63
CA LYS A 93 4.01 -4.10 11.51
C LYS A 93 4.99 -2.93 11.34
N THR A 94 5.99 -2.84 12.21
CA THR A 94 7.03 -1.80 12.18
C THR A 94 8.34 -2.31 11.60
N ALA A 95 8.67 -3.59 11.83
CA ALA A 95 9.87 -4.22 11.29
C ALA A 95 9.64 -5.70 10.97
N GLN A 96 10.43 -6.20 10.02
CA GLN A 96 10.57 -7.61 9.70
C GLN A 96 12.04 -7.84 9.34
N GLN A 97 12.69 -8.77 10.03
CA GLN A 97 14.11 -9.05 9.82
C GLN A 97 14.42 -10.51 10.08
N VAL A 98 15.40 -11.05 9.37
CA VAL A 98 15.98 -12.36 9.72
C VAL A 98 17.15 -12.10 10.64
N ILE A 99 17.22 -12.85 11.74
CA ILE A 99 18.32 -12.78 12.69
C ILE A 99 18.98 -14.14 12.82
N ARG A 100 20.23 -14.11 13.32
CA ARG A 100 20.98 -15.31 13.66
C ARG A 100 21.72 -15.09 14.98
N PHE A 101 21.57 -16.03 15.92
CA PHE A 101 22.39 -16.06 17.12
C PHE A 101 23.71 -16.75 16.82
N THR A 102 24.83 -16.06 16.99
CA THR A 102 26.17 -16.58 16.79
C THR A 102 26.96 -16.49 18.09
N LYS A 103 27.56 -17.59 18.54
CA LYS A 103 28.41 -17.59 19.74
C LYS A 103 29.84 -17.17 19.38
N LYS A 104 30.35 -16.12 20.09
CA LYS A 104 31.76 -15.71 19.97
C LYS A 104 32.36 -15.48 21.37
N GLY A 105 33.27 -16.34 21.78
CA GLY A 105 33.86 -16.28 23.12
C GLY A 105 32.78 -16.41 24.20
N LYS A 106 32.66 -15.38 25.05
CA LYS A 106 31.70 -15.31 26.18
C LYS A 106 30.42 -14.56 25.81
N LYS A 107 30.15 -14.34 24.52
CA LYS A 107 28.99 -13.59 24.06
C LYS A 107 28.13 -14.39 23.10
N ILE A 108 26.82 -14.16 23.13
CA ILE A 108 25.89 -14.45 22.06
C ILE A 108 25.67 -13.16 21.28
N ILE A 109 25.94 -13.21 19.97
CA ILE A 109 25.81 -12.06 19.06
C ILE A 109 24.55 -12.26 18.25
N TRP A 110 23.72 -11.25 18.18
CA TRP A 110 22.54 -11.17 17.34
C TRP A 110 22.93 -10.45 16.04
N LYS A 111 22.97 -11.17 14.92
CA LYS A 111 23.25 -10.63 13.59
C LYS A 111 22.00 -10.53 12.77
N GLN A 112 21.87 -9.47 12.00
CA GLN A 112 20.83 -9.34 10.97
C GLN A 112 21.32 -9.98 9.67
N ILE A 113 20.50 -10.85 9.07
CA ILE A 113 20.81 -11.57 7.85
C ILE A 113 20.06 -10.92 6.68
N SER A 114 20.74 -10.71 5.57
CA SER A 114 20.16 -10.21 4.32
C SER A 114 20.24 -11.29 3.25
N TYR A 115 19.14 -11.43 2.49
CA TYR A 115 19.03 -12.30 1.32
C TYR A 115 18.89 -11.50 0.02
N SER A 116 19.28 -10.21 0.04
CA SER A 116 19.19 -9.33 -1.15
C SER A 116 20.24 -9.67 -2.20
N ASN A 117 21.44 -10.06 -1.77
CA ASN A 117 22.55 -10.50 -2.64
C ASN A 117 22.83 -11.96 -2.37
N VAL A 118 22.77 -12.78 -3.39
CA VAL A 118 22.89 -14.24 -3.28
C VAL A 118 23.89 -14.79 -4.30
N ALA A 119 24.48 -15.91 -3.96
CA ALA A 119 25.21 -16.77 -4.87
C ALA A 119 25.07 -18.23 -4.42
N SER A 120 25.19 -19.18 -5.34
CA SER A 120 25.25 -20.59 -4.96
C SER A 120 26.45 -20.82 -4.03
N PRO A 121 26.29 -21.52 -2.90
CA PRO A 121 27.41 -21.86 -2.00
C PRO A 121 28.54 -22.60 -2.68
N GLU A 122 28.26 -23.33 -3.77
CA GLU A 122 29.21 -24.11 -4.55
C GLU A 122 30.01 -23.23 -5.53
N ASP A 123 29.55 -22.04 -5.83
CA ASP A 123 30.22 -21.11 -6.72
C ASP A 123 31.26 -20.29 -5.94
N PRO A 124 32.52 -20.20 -6.37
CA PRO A 124 33.55 -19.40 -5.71
C PRO A 124 33.19 -17.93 -5.47
N ILE A 125 32.34 -17.34 -6.31
CA ILE A 125 31.87 -15.94 -6.13
C ILE A 125 31.11 -15.75 -4.83
N SER A 126 30.56 -16.81 -4.21
CA SER A 126 29.88 -16.79 -2.92
C SER A 126 30.76 -16.20 -1.81
N LEU A 127 32.07 -16.40 -1.87
CA LEU A 127 33.05 -15.82 -0.94
C LEU A 127 33.05 -14.29 -1.05
N SER A 128 33.10 -13.78 -2.29
CA SER A 128 33.07 -12.33 -2.53
C SER A 128 31.72 -11.71 -2.13
N VAL A 129 30.61 -12.42 -2.37
CA VAL A 129 29.28 -11.97 -1.90
C VAL A 129 29.26 -11.87 -0.37
N ALA A 130 29.80 -12.87 0.35
CA ALA A 130 29.86 -12.86 1.80
C ALA A 130 30.75 -11.73 2.35
N GLU A 131 31.91 -11.47 1.73
CA GLU A 131 32.84 -10.40 2.13
C GLU A 131 32.26 -9.01 1.92
N ASN A 132 31.52 -8.79 0.82
CA ASN A 132 30.93 -7.47 0.49
C ASN A 132 29.54 -7.25 1.07
N ASN A 133 28.97 -8.24 1.76
CA ASN A 133 27.66 -8.15 2.43
C ASN A 133 27.78 -8.59 3.90
N PHE A 134 28.74 -7.98 4.62
CA PHE A 134 28.95 -8.29 6.04
C PHE A 134 27.72 -7.98 6.88
N GLN A 135 27.33 -8.95 7.71
CA GLN A 135 26.07 -8.93 8.44
C GLN A 135 26.12 -7.99 9.64
N PRO A 136 25.23 -6.97 9.76
CA PRO A 136 25.21 -6.06 10.89
C PRO A 136 25.00 -6.80 12.20
N ILE A 137 25.71 -6.36 13.25
CA ILE A 137 25.50 -6.80 14.62
C ILE A 137 24.45 -5.88 15.24
N VAL A 138 23.27 -6.43 15.53
CA VAL A 138 22.15 -5.70 16.14
C VAL A 138 22.31 -5.59 17.66
N ALA A 139 22.74 -6.69 18.30
CA ALA A 139 22.97 -6.75 19.74
C ALA A 139 24.05 -7.77 20.08
N ALA A 140 24.63 -7.65 21.27
CA ALA A 140 25.59 -8.61 21.81
C ALA A 140 25.35 -8.77 23.33
N PHE A 141 25.14 -10.00 23.76
CA PHE A 141 24.78 -10.35 25.14
C PHE A 141 25.87 -11.17 25.78
N ASP A 142 26.26 -10.81 27.00
CA ASP A 142 27.18 -11.64 27.79
C ASP A 142 26.48 -12.90 28.29
N ILE A 143 27.14 -14.05 28.14
CA ILE A 143 26.66 -15.33 28.66
C ILE A 143 26.74 -15.26 30.16
N LYS A 144 25.60 -15.24 30.87
CA LYS A 144 25.48 -15.21 32.32
C LYS A 144 25.80 -16.57 32.93
N ASN A 145 25.37 -17.63 32.26
CA ASN A 145 25.68 -19.01 32.61
C ASN A 145 25.68 -19.90 31.37
N LYS A 146 26.46 -20.97 31.46
CA LYS A 146 26.53 -22.02 30.45
C LYS A 146 26.39 -23.37 31.13
N GLU A 147 25.51 -24.22 30.63
CA GLU A 147 25.30 -25.58 31.06
C GLU A 147 25.15 -26.47 29.86
N GLU A 148 26.10 -27.42 29.69
CA GLU A 148 26.18 -28.25 28.50
C GLU A 148 26.08 -27.46 27.20
N ASN A 149 24.92 -27.60 26.47
CA ASN A 149 24.60 -26.95 25.21
C ASN A 149 23.69 -25.72 25.35
N ARG A 150 23.37 -25.29 26.60
CA ARG A 150 22.47 -24.19 26.92
C ARG A 150 23.24 -22.94 27.36
N PHE A 151 22.85 -21.79 26.88
CA PHE A 151 23.46 -20.49 27.16
C PHE A 151 22.41 -19.52 27.69
N LEU A 152 22.54 -19.11 28.96
CA LEU A 152 21.66 -18.10 29.56
C LEU A 152 22.20 -16.70 29.27
N ILE A 153 21.40 -15.82 28.70
CA ILE A 153 21.72 -14.42 28.44
C ILE A 153 20.63 -13.49 28.98
N ASP A 154 21.03 -12.30 29.44
CA ASP A 154 20.12 -11.25 29.88
C ASP A 154 19.85 -10.30 28.72
N VAL A 155 18.60 -10.23 28.28
CA VAL A 155 18.15 -9.41 27.14
C VAL A 155 17.32 -8.21 27.59
N SER A 156 17.17 -7.95 28.88
CA SER A 156 16.29 -6.92 29.45
C SER A 156 16.55 -5.54 28.89
N ASP A 157 17.81 -5.11 28.84
CA ASP A 157 18.19 -3.80 28.32
C ASP A 157 17.81 -3.60 26.85
N HIS A 158 17.78 -4.68 26.05
CA HIS A 158 17.40 -4.62 24.65
C HIS A 158 15.91 -4.25 24.48
N TYR A 159 15.04 -4.79 25.34
CA TYR A 159 13.59 -4.54 25.29
C TYR A 159 13.15 -3.31 26.10
N MET A 160 13.99 -2.76 26.94
CA MET A 160 13.71 -1.52 27.69
C MET A 160 14.22 -0.25 26.99
N ASN A 161 14.71 -0.36 25.75
CA ASN A 161 15.19 0.75 24.93
C ASN A 161 14.57 0.73 23.54
N ASP A 162 14.65 1.87 22.82
CA ASP A 162 14.38 1.95 21.37
C ASP A 162 15.56 1.31 20.61
N SER A 163 15.64 -0.02 20.70
CA SER A 163 16.77 -0.79 20.18
C SER A 163 16.79 -0.82 18.65
N PRO A 164 17.97 -0.97 18.03
CA PRO A 164 18.09 -1.10 16.59
C PRO A 164 17.20 -2.23 16.04
N GLY A 165 16.51 -1.94 14.93
CA GLY A 165 15.64 -2.90 14.26
C GLY A 165 14.17 -2.87 14.71
N PHE A 166 13.80 -2.20 15.81
CA PHE A 166 12.40 -2.09 16.24
C PHE A 166 11.57 -1.15 15.36
N ASN A 167 12.14 -0.01 14.97
CA ASN A 167 11.53 0.99 14.09
C ASN A 167 10.12 1.45 14.51
N ILE A 168 9.85 1.51 15.83
CA ILE A 168 8.52 1.74 16.41
C ILE A 168 7.99 3.11 16.03
N ILE A 169 8.85 4.13 16.07
CA ILE A 169 8.49 5.52 15.83
C ILE A 169 9.18 6.00 14.56
N ARG A 170 8.39 6.36 13.55
CA ARG A 170 8.92 6.93 12.30
C ARG A 170 9.64 8.26 12.55
N LYS A 171 10.69 8.55 11.77
CA LYS A 171 11.47 9.81 11.87
C LYS A 171 10.57 11.05 11.87
N SER A 172 9.62 11.13 10.95
CA SER A 172 8.66 12.26 10.88
C SER A 172 7.82 12.43 12.15
N GLN A 173 7.45 11.34 12.83
CA GLN A 173 6.72 11.38 14.10
C GLN A 173 7.61 11.84 15.25
N LYS A 174 8.89 11.37 15.28
CA LYS A 174 9.88 11.85 16.26
C LYS A 174 10.05 13.38 16.15
N GLU A 175 10.14 13.89 14.93
CA GLU A 175 10.27 15.32 14.66
C GLU A 175 9.02 16.12 15.01
N ASN A 176 7.84 15.66 14.55
CA ASN A 176 6.56 16.35 14.75
C ASN A 176 6.19 16.50 16.23
N TYR A 177 6.32 15.42 17.01
CA TYR A 177 5.97 15.40 18.42
C TYR A 177 7.13 15.73 19.36
N LYS A 178 8.34 15.95 18.81
CA LYS A 178 9.60 16.11 19.55
C LYS A 178 9.77 14.99 20.59
N ILE A 179 9.78 13.74 20.10
CA ILE A 179 9.90 12.55 20.92
C ILE A 179 11.36 12.37 21.32
N GLY A 180 11.60 12.20 22.62
CA GLY A 180 12.91 11.91 23.20
C GLY A 180 13.30 10.43 23.14
N SER A 181 14.34 10.06 23.87
CA SER A 181 14.74 8.65 24.07
C SER A 181 13.73 7.89 24.93
N ALA A 182 13.79 6.56 24.87
CA ALA A 182 13.00 5.70 25.75
C ALA A 182 13.37 5.94 27.23
N ASP A 183 12.35 5.98 28.08
CA ASP A 183 12.51 6.11 29.54
C ASP A 183 12.49 4.73 30.17
N LYS A 184 13.67 4.22 30.50
CA LYS A 184 13.82 2.88 31.10
C LYS A 184 13.03 2.67 32.38
N LYS A 185 12.82 3.74 33.19
CA LYS A 185 12.08 3.62 34.45
C LYS A 185 10.59 3.41 34.27
N ARG A 186 10.07 3.82 33.12
CA ARG A 186 8.65 3.71 32.76
C ARG A 186 8.44 2.74 31.58
N SER A 187 9.45 1.93 31.26
CA SER A 187 9.38 0.86 30.26
C SER A 187 9.37 -0.49 30.97
N LEU A 188 8.57 -1.43 30.48
CA LEU A 188 8.29 -2.70 31.16
C LEU A 188 8.31 -3.85 30.15
N ILE A 189 8.69 -5.05 30.61
CA ILE A 189 8.48 -6.29 29.86
C ILE A 189 7.19 -6.91 30.40
N ASP A 190 6.16 -6.92 29.55
CA ASP A 190 4.80 -7.32 29.95
C ASP A 190 4.65 -8.84 30.02
N SER A 191 5.18 -9.55 29.01
CA SER A 191 5.19 -11.02 28.99
C SER A 191 6.22 -11.58 28.00
N ALA A 192 6.59 -12.84 28.21
CA ALA A 192 7.45 -13.60 27.29
C ALA A 192 6.94 -15.03 27.22
N LYS A 193 6.20 -15.36 26.16
CA LYS A 193 5.63 -16.70 25.92
C LYS A 193 6.44 -17.42 24.85
N SER A 194 6.64 -18.71 25.01
CA SER A 194 7.36 -19.52 24.03
C SER A 194 6.60 -20.79 23.67
N PHE A 195 6.63 -21.12 22.38
CA PHE A 195 5.96 -22.25 21.76
C PHE A 195 6.97 -23.02 20.88
N PRO A 196 6.68 -24.25 20.43
CA PRO A 196 7.65 -25.07 19.70
C PRO A 196 8.27 -24.42 18.44
N LYS A 197 7.55 -23.52 17.75
CA LYS A 197 7.98 -22.88 16.51
C LYS A 197 8.11 -21.37 16.60
N ASN A 198 7.66 -20.74 17.69
CA ASN A 198 7.73 -19.30 17.86
C ASN A 198 7.92 -18.90 19.33
N THR A 199 8.39 -17.67 19.53
CA THR A 199 8.51 -17.05 20.87
C THR A 199 7.99 -15.61 20.75
N GLU A 200 7.08 -15.22 21.62
CA GLU A 200 6.40 -13.94 21.66
C GLU A 200 6.88 -13.11 22.85
N ILE A 201 7.41 -11.92 22.57
CA ILE A 201 7.85 -10.98 23.60
C ILE A 201 6.97 -9.73 23.52
N LEU A 202 6.21 -9.49 24.56
CA LEU A 202 5.39 -8.29 24.70
C LEU A 202 6.03 -7.35 25.72
N HIS A 203 6.26 -6.08 25.33
CA HIS A 203 6.86 -5.09 26.21
C HIS A 203 6.29 -3.69 25.94
N THR A 204 6.36 -2.83 26.95
CA THR A 204 5.93 -1.44 26.88
C THR A 204 7.13 -0.50 26.88
N LEU A 205 7.25 0.35 25.86
CA LEU A 205 8.22 1.44 25.81
C LEU A 205 7.53 2.79 26.01
N THR A 206 8.10 3.60 26.87
CA THR A 206 7.60 4.93 27.20
C THR A 206 8.59 6.01 26.79
N PHE A 207 8.08 7.09 26.17
CA PHE A 207 8.85 8.21 25.63
C PHE A 207 8.28 9.55 26.10
N SER A 208 9.12 10.54 26.33
CA SER A 208 8.66 11.93 26.43
C SER A 208 8.29 12.48 25.03
N ALA A 209 7.26 13.32 24.95
CA ALA A 209 6.78 13.93 23.70
C ALA A 209 6.37 15.37 23.96
N SER A 210 7.31 16.31 23.88
CA SER A 210 7.07 17.72 24.30
C SER A 210 5.99 18.43 23.46
N LYS A 211 5.70 17.97 22.24
CA LYS A 211 4.62 18.45 21.36
C LYS A 211 3.51 17.39 21.16
N ALA A 212 3.21 16.59 22.19
CA ALA A 212 2.11 15.64 22.13
C ALA A 212 0.74 16.32 21.81
N PRO A 213 -0.22 15.61 21.21
CA PRO A 213 -1.58 16.11 21.00
C PRO A 213 -2.22 16.59 22.32
N ARG A 214 -3.18 17.54 22.24
CA ARG A 214 -3.88 18.07 23.42
C ARG A 214 -4.57 17.00 24.26
N ALA A 215 -4.99 15.91 23.65
CA ALA A 215 -5.57 14.74 24.34
C ALA A 215 -4.55 14.00 25.23
N ASN A 216 -3.27 14.35 25.18
CA ASN A 216 -2.20 13.76 25.97
C ASN A 216 -1.48 14.84 26.82
N PRO A 217 -2.10 15.31 27.90
CA PRO A 217 -1.53 16.36 28.74
C PRO A 217 -0.25 15.94 29.49
N SER A 218 0.00 14.64 29.69
CA SER A 218 1.21 14.11 30.30
C SER A 218 2.46 14.30 29.46
N LYS A 219 2.29 14.65 28.16
CA LYS A 219 3.40 14.75 27.18
C LYS A 219 4.26 13.49 27.14
N THR A 220 3.61 12.33 27.26
CA THR A 220 4.24 11.01 27.30
C THR A 220 3.54 10.08 26.32
N PHE A 221 4.30 9.33 25.53
CA PHE A 221 3.79 8.24 24.72
C PHE A 221 4.26 6.90 25.26
N SER A 222 3.33 5.97 25.49
CA SER A 222 3.64 4.58 25.79
C SER A 222 3.10 3.70 24.68
N PHE A 223 3.94 2.84 24.13
CA PHE A 223 3.59 1.84 23.11
C PHE A 223 3.78 0.45 23.70
N GLN A 224 2.79 -0.41 23.54
CA GLN A 224 2.99 -1.83 23.76
C GLN A 224 3.37 -2.49 22.45
N ILE A 225 4.44 -3.27 22.45
CA ILE A 225 5.10 -3.80 21.25
C ILE A 225 5.24 -5.30 21.41
N ASN A 226 4.88 -6.03 20.38
CA ASN A 226 5.10 -7.46 20.28
C ASN A 226 6.23 -7.78 19.29
N HIS A 227 7.10 -8.71 19.69
CA HIS A 227 8.11 -9.31 18.83
C HIS A 227 7.86 -10.80 18.72
N SER A 228 7.53 -11.24 17.53
CA SER A 228 7.38 -12.65 17.21
C SER A 228 8.69 -13.18 16.63
N PHE A 229 9.33 -14.11 17.32
CA PHE A 229 10.44 -14.92 16.77
C PHE A 229 9.86 -16.19 16.19
N ILE A 230 10.21 -16.51 14.96
CA ILE A 230 9.72 -17.73 14.31
C ILE A 230 10.87 -18.50 13.68
N ALA A 231 10.87 -19.82 13.89
CA ALA A 231 11.75 -20.72 13.16
C ALA A 231 11.31 -20.76 11.68
N LEU A 232 12.22 -20.39 10.78
CA LEU A 232 11.97 -20.53 9.34
C LEU A 232 11.92 -22.02 8.96
N PRO A 233 11.04 -22.42 8.01
CA PRO A 233 10.93 -23.80 7.57
C PRO A 233 12.29 -24.39 7.14
N GLU A 234 12.67 -25.57 7.64
CA GLU A 234 13.88 -26.29 7.21
C GLU A 234 13.68 -26.81 5.79
N ASP A 235 12.53 -27.40 5.49
CA ASP A 235 12.09 -27.75 4.15
C ASP A 235 11.54 -26.48 3.46
N GLN A 236 12.33 -25.91 2.56
CA GLN A 236 12.00 -24.66 1.88
C GLN A 236 11.00 -24.90 0.76
N MET A 237 9.98 -24.03 0.70
CA MET A 237 9.02 -24.02 -0.41
C MET A 237 9.75 -23.83 -1.75
N LYS A 238 9.35 -24.57 -2.79
CA LYS A 238 9.81 -24.34 -4.16
C LYS A 238 9.52 -22.89 -4.58
N VAL A 239 10.56 -22.17 -4.99
CA VAL A 239 10.43 -20.80 -5.46
C VAL A 239 9.71 -20.74 -6.81
N ARG A 240 9.07 -19.60 -7.11
CA ARG A 240 8.50 -19.31 -8.42
C ARG A 240 8.92 -17.93 -8.86
N TYR A 241 9.45 -17.83 -10.09
CA TYR A 241 9.85 -16.53 -10.66
C TYR A 241 8.63 -15.70 -11.04
N SER A 242 8.75 -14.38 -10.84
CA SER A 242 7.73 -13.41 -11.24
C SER A 242 7.64 -13.30 -12.77
N ASP A 243 6.43 -13.10 -13.27
CA ASP A 243 6.18 -12.64 -14.65
C ASP A 243 5.43 -11.31 -14.62
N ARG A 244 6.04 -10.24 -15.13
CA ARG A 244 5.46 -8.88 -15.09
C ARG A 244 4.09 -8.77 -15.75
N ARG A 245 3.69 -9.74 -16.59
CA ARG A 245 2.41 -9.78 -17.30
C ARG A 245 1.27 -10.32 -16.43
N VAL A 246 1.60 -10.97 -15.31
CA VAL A 246 0.59 -11.50 -14.37
C VAL A 246 0.35 -10.55 -13.19
N GLY A 247 1.38 -9.87 -12.71
CA GLY A 247 1.30 -9.02 -11.52
C GLY A 247 1.25 -9.84 -10.23
N TRP A 248 2.33 -9.77 -9.46
CA TRP A 248 2.46 -10.47 -8.18
C TRP A 248 3.38 -9.69 -7.25
N PHE A 249 3.11 -9.69 -5.94
CA PHE A 249 4.10 -9.20 -4.99
C PHE A 249 5.31 -10.11 -4.99
N SER A 250 6.50 -9.53 -5.10
CA SER A 250 7.75 -10.28 -5.24
C SER A 250 8.82 -9.84 -4.23
N LEU A 251 9.80 -10.71 -4.04
CA LEU A 251 11.08 -10.43 -3.40
C LEU A 251 12.13 -10.25 -4.49
N LYS A 252 12.86 -9.15 -4.44
CA LYS A 252 13.97 -8.88 -5.35
C LYS A 252 15.27 -9.36 -4.76
N LYS A 253 16.08 -10.04 -5.57
CA LYS A 253 17.42 -10.49 -5.23
C LYS A 253 18.36 -10.22 -6.39
N VAL A 254 19.62 -9.98 -6.09
CA VAL A 254 20.71 -9.95 -7.09
C VAL A 254 21.46 -11.28 -7.00
N ASP A 255 21.40 -12.07 -8.07
CA ASP A 255 22.05 -13.37 -8.17
C ASP A 255 23.38 -13.23 -8.92
N TYR A 256 24.46 -13.50 -8.20
CA TYR A 256 25.82 -13.42 -8.72
C TYR A 256 26.28 -14.75 -9.34
N SER A 257 25.55 -15.84 -9.19
CA SER A 257 25.83 -17.14 -9.84
C SER A 257 25.35 -17.20 -11.29
N SER A 258 24.70 -16.13 -11.78
CA SER A 258 24.21 -16.07 -13.15
C SER A 258 25.35 -16.29 -14.17
N GLN A 259 25.08 -17.14 -15.16
CA GLN A 259 26.00 -17.37 -16.31
C GLN A 259 26.01 -16.20 -17.30
N ALA A 260 25.14 -15.20 -17.11
CA ALA A 260 25.18 -13.95 -17.85
C ALA A 260 26.42 -13.14 -17.46
N LEU A 261 26.91 -12.29 -18.38
CA LEU A 261 28.04 -11.38 -18.11
C LEU A 261 27.66 -10.20 -17.22
N LYS A 262 26.73 -10.42 -16.30
CA LYS A 262 26.20 -9.46 -15.29
C LYS A 262 25.57 -10.26 -14.16
N ALA A 263 25.47 -9.67 -12.97
CA ALA A 263 24.58 -10.19 -11.93
C ALA A 263 23.11 -9.95 -12.34
N ASP A 264 22.29 -11.00 -12.28
CA ASP A 264 20.87 -10.90 -12.64
C ASP A 264 20.01 -10.46 -11.44
N GLU A 265 19.14 -9.50 -11.65
CA GLU A 265 18.05 -9.23 -10.70
C GLU A 265 16.95 -10.27 -10.93
N ILE A 266 16.72 -11.13 -9.93
CA ILE A 266 15.65 -12.12 -9.94
C ILE A 266 14.53 -11.68 -9.00
N GLU A 267 13.29 -11.96 -9.39
CA GLU A 267 12.11 -11.68 -8.59
C GLU A 267 11.38 -12.97 -8.28
N LEU A 268 11.25 -13.30 -6.97
CA LEU A 268 10.51 -14.46 -6.49
C LEU A 268 9.15 -14.00 -5.99
N ILE A 269 8.05 -14.63 -6.44
CA ILE A 269 6.72 -14.28 -5.97
C ILE A 269 6.52 -14.64 -4.50
N ARG A 270 5.72 -13.84 -3.79
CA ARG A 270 5.28 -14.16 -2.42
C ARG A 270 3.94 -14.88 -2.47
N ARG A 271 3.89 -16.12 -1.98
CA ARG A 271 2.68 -16.95 -1.99
C ARG A 271 2.65 -17.90 -0.80
N TRP A 272 1.46 -18.38 -0.45
CA TRP A 272 1.30 -19.47 0.51
C TRP A 272 1.79 -20.77 -0.08
N ARG A 273 2.29 -21.67 0.79
CA ARG A 273 2.61 -23.04 0.40
C ARG A 273 1.31 -23.84 0.33
N LEU A 274 0.89 -24.21 -0.87
CA LEU A 274 -0.20 -25.14 -1.12
C LEU A 274 0.33 -26.36 -1.87
N GLU A 275 0.26 -27.51 -1.22
CA GLU A 275 0.67 -28.80 -1.76
C GLU A 275 -0.55 -29.74 -1.67
N PRO A 276 -0.82 -30.52 -2.73
CA PRO A 276 -1.98 -31.41 -2.75
C PRO A 276 -1.83 -32.54 -1.72
N LYS A 277 -2.91 -32.80 -0.97
CA LYS A 277 -2.97 -33.90 0.00
C LYS A 277 -2.93 -35.27 -0.69
N ASP A 278 -3.47 -35.34 -1.92
CA ASP A 278 -3.43 -36.49 -2.82
C ASP A 278 -2.90 -36.01 -4.17
N THR A 279 -1.59 -36.19 -4.38
CA THR A 279 -0.91 -35.75 -5.61
C THR A 279 -1.36 -36.54 -6.82
N GLU A 280 -1.65 -37.84 -6.69
CA GLU A 280 -2.09 -38.67 -7.80
C GLU A 280 -3.48 -38.26 -8.30
N ALA A 281 -4.44 -38.03 -7.40
CA ALA A 281 -5.76 -37.51 -7.74
C ALA A 281 -5.66 -36.12 -8.36
N TYR A 282 -4.81 -35.25 -7.80
CA TYR A 282 -4.56 -33.92 -8.34
C TYR A 282 -4.02 -33.97 -9.79
N MET A 283 -3.06 -34.85 -10.07
CA MET A 283 -2.48 -35.01 -11.42
C MET A 283 -3.48 -35.60 -12.42
N ARG A 284 -4.50 -36.33 -11.95
CA ARG A 284 -5.65 -36.75 -12.79
C ARG A 284 -6.64 -35.63 -13.08
N GLY A 285 -6.45 -34.43 -12.50
CA GLY A 285 -7.33 -33.27 -12.66
C GLY A 285 -8.51 -33.22 -11.68
N GLU A 286 -8.49 -34.03 -10.62
CA GLU A 286 -9.49 -34.02 -9.54
C GLU A 286 -9.22 -32.84 -8.60
N LEU A 287 -10.28 -32.26 -8.02
CA LEU A 287 -10.15 -31.25 -6.98
C LEU A 287 -9.78 -31.91 -5.64
N VAL A 288 -8.64 -31.55 -5.09
CA VAL A 288 -8.12 -32.08 -3.83
C VAL A 288 -7.96 -31.00 -2.76
N GLU A 289 -8.00 -31.38 -1.49
CA GLU A 289 -7.63 -30.47 -0.42
C GLU A 289 -6.12 -30.28 -0.38
N PRO A 290 -5.62 -29.09 0.03
CA PRO A 290 -4.20 -28.94 0.32
C PRO A 290 -3.85 -29.66 1.64
N ILE A 291 -2.59 -30.05 1.80
CA ILE A 291 -2.06 -30.61 3.06
C ILE A 291 -2.32 -29.64 4.22
N LYS A 292 -2.11 -28.33 4.00
CA LYS A 292 -2.37 -27.26 4.96
C LYS A 292 -3.18 -26.16 4.27
N PRO A 293 -4.45 -25.98 4.62
CA PRO A 293 -5.25 -24.86 4.11
C PRO A 293 -4.77 -23.53 4.71
N ILE A 294 -5.06 -22.44 4.01
CA ILE A 294 -4.91 -21.09 4.51
C ILE A 294 -6.07 -20.80 5.46
N VAL A 295 -5.79 -20.46 6.71
CA VAL A 295 -6.83 -20.23 7.73
C VAL A 295 -6.75 -18.80 8.26
N TYR A 296 -7.89 -18.10 8.22
CA TYR A 296 -8.05 -16.79 8.85
C TYR A 296 -9.02 -16.87 10.02
N TYR A 297 -8.60 -16.34 11.17
CA TYR A 297 -9.46 -16.18 12.33
C TYR A 297 -10.04 -14.78 12.37
N LEU A 298 -11.32 -14.65 12.73
CA LEU A 298 -11.89 -13.33 13.00
C LEU A 298 -11.40 -12.83 14.35
N ASP A 299 -11.17 -11.51 14.45
CA ASP A 299 -10.88 -10.83 15.71
C ASP A 299 -12.12 -10.95 16.64
N PRO A 300 -11.95 -11.30 17.93
CA PRO A 300 -13.04 -11.27 18.91
C PRO A 300 -13.81 -9.94 18.93
N ALA A 301 -13.14 -8.82 18.65
CA ALA A 301 -13.76 -7.49 18.57
C ALA A 301 -14.63 -7.26 17.33
N THR A 302 -14.68 -8.21 16.39
CA THR A 302 -15.52 -8.07 15.17
C THR A 302 -17.00 -8.14 15.56
N PRO A 303 -17.81 -7.09 15.26
CA PRO A 303 -19.25 -7.11 15.58
C PRO A 303 -19.96 -8.30 14.92
N THR A 304 -20.74 -9.04 15.71
CA THR A 304 -21.36 -10.32 15.31
C THR A 304 -22.14 -10.23 14.01
N LYS A 305 -22.90 -9.13 13.79
CA LYS A 305 -23.69 -8.91 12.57
C LYS A 305 -22.87 -8.86 11.28
N TRP A 306 -21.56 -8.52 11.36
CA TRP A 306 -20.68 -8.42 10.20
C TRP A 306 -19.88 -9.70 9.92
N ARG A 307 -19.75 -10.60 10.90
CA ARG A 307 -18.95 -11.84 10.76
C ARG A 307 -19.32 -12.68 9.54
N PRO A 308 -20.62 -12.92 9.21
CA PRO A 308 -20.97 -13.71 8.04
C PRO A 308 -20.43 -13.14 6.72
N TYR A 309 -20.37 -11.81 6.59
CA TYR A 309 -19.84 -11.16 5.38
C TYR A 309 -18.32 -11.24 5.30
N PHE A 310 -17.61 -11.20 6.44
CA PHE A 310 -16.18 -11.46 6.49
C PHE A 310 -15.84 -12.89 6.08
N ILE A 311 -16.54 -13.88 6.67
CA ILE A 311 -16.40 -15.30 6.34
C ILE A 311 -16.59 -15.53 4.84
N GLN A 312 -17.72 -15.07 4.29
CA GLN A 312 -18.00 -15.21 2.87
C GLN A 312 -16.94 -14.53 1.99
N GLY A 313 -16.46 -13.33 2.37
CA GLY A 313 -15.46 -12.61 1.58
C GLY A 313 -14.10 -13.29 1.56
N ILE A 314 -13.72 -14.01 2.62
CA ILE A 314 -12.53 -14.84 2.67
C ILE A 314 -12.71 -16.08 1.79
N GLU A 315 -13.81 -16.79 1.95
CA GLU A 315 -14.06 -18.07 1.31
C GLU A 315 -14.46 -17.96 -0.17
N ASP A 316 -14.83 -16.77 -0.65
CA ASP A 316 -15.06 -16.50 -2.08
C ASP A 316 -13.87 -16.93 -2.95
N TRP A 317 -12.64 -16.87 -2.43
CA TRP A 317 -11.43 -17.25 -3.15
C TRP A 317 -11.31 -18.73 -3.46
N ASN A 318 -12.10 -19.60 -2.79
CA ASN A 318 -12.09 -21.02 -3.12
C ASN A 318 -12.49 -21.27 -4.58
N THR A 319 -13.35 -20.43 -5.18
CA THR A 319 -13.70 -20.54 -6.60
C THR A 319 -12.48 -20.38 -7.53
N ALA A 320 -11.55 -19.47 -7.19
CA ALA A 320 -10.32 -19.28 -7.93
C ALA A 320 -9.29 -20.41 -7.62
N PHE A 321 -9.26 -20.91 -6.38
CA PHE A 321 -8.40 -22.04 -6.03
C PHE A 321 -8.84 -23.36 -6.70
N GLU A 322 -10.12 -23.52 -6.99
CA GLU A 322 -10.61 -24.67 -7.78
C GLU A 322 -10.04 -24.66 -9.20
N LYS A 323 -9.78 -23.48 -9.81
CA LYS A 323 -9.05 -23.39 -11.10
C LYS A 323 -7.60 -23.85 -10.97
N ALA A 324 -7.00 -23.67 -9.79
CA ALA A 324 -5.67 -24.18 -9.48
C ALA A 324 -5.68 -25.68 -9.07
N GLY A 325 -6.83 -26.34 -8.98
CA GLY A 325 -6.98 -27.75 -8.63
C GLY A 325 -7.22 -28.02 -7.14
N PHE A 326 -7.46 -27.00 -6.32
CA PHE A 326 -7.66 -27.15 -4.88
C PHE A 326 -9.09 -26.82 -4.47
N LYS A 327 -9.69 -27.66 -3.63
CA LYS A 327 -10.93 -27.38 -2.90
C LYS A 327 -10.61 -27.06 -1.43
N ASN A 328 -11.45 -26.24 -0.78
CA ASN A 328 -11.28 -25.84 0.63
C ASN A 328 -9.88 -25.28 0.94
N ALA A 329 -9.28 -24.60 -0.02
CA ALA A 329 -7.91 -24.09 0.08
C ALA A 329 -7.77 -22.95 1.09
N ILE A 330 -8.83 -22.15 1.26
CA ILE A 330 -8.88 -21.05 2.22
C ILE A 330 -10.13 -21.17 3.07
N GLN A 331 -9.99 -20.92 4.38
CA GLN A 331 -11.04 -21.07 5.37
C GLN A 331 -11.08 -19.87 6.30
N ALA A 332 -12.28 -19.46 6.67
CA ALA A 332 -12.50 -18.49 7.73
C ALA A 332 -13.00 -19.20 8.99
N LYS A 333 -12.52 -18.78 10.15
CA LYS A 333 -12.92 -19.32 11.45
C LYS A 333 -13.31 -18.22 12.41
N GLU A 334 -14.30 -18.50 13.24
CA GLU A 334 -14.58 -17.70 14.43
C GLU A 334 -13.36 -17.73 15.36
N PRO A 335 -13.15 -16.68 16.18
CA PRO A 335 -12.08 -16.70 17.16
C PRO A 335 -12.32 -17.85 18.15
N PRO A 336 -11.27 -18.59 18.55
CA PRO A 336 -11.42 -19.62 19.56
C PRO A 336 -11.84 -19.00 20.89
N THR A 337 -12.60 -19.73 21.68
CA THR A 337 -12.90 -19.36 23.08
C THR A 337 -11.65 -19.52 23.94
N VAL A 338 -11.65 -18.91 25.13
CA VAL A 338 -10.53 -19.06 26.11
C VAL A 338 -10.36 -20.52 26.52
N GLU A 339 -11.46 -21.30 26.54
CA GLU A 339 -11.44 -22.72 26.86
C GLU A 339 -10.81 -23.55 25.74
N GLU A 340 -11.02 -23.19 24.48
CA GLU A 340 -10.46 -23.88 23.31
C GLU A 340 -8.98 -23.56 23.10
N ASP A 341 -8.59 -22.31 23.28
CA ASP A 341 -7.21 -21.86 23.17
C ASP A 341 -6.92 -20.67 24.11
N PRO A 342 -6.47 -20.91 25.35
CA PRO A 342 -6.20 -19.87 26.32
C PRO A 342 -5.01 -18.98 25.93
N ASP A 343 -4.19 -19.39 24.97
CA ASP A 343 -3.01 -18.67 24.49
C ASP A 343 -3.28 -17.94 23.15
N PHE A 344 -4.49 -18.01 22.61
CA PHE A 344 -4.84 -17.32 21.39
C PHE A 344 -4.61 -15.81 21.53
N SER A 345 -3.85 -15.25 20.60
CA SER A 345 -3.61 -13.81 20.48
C SER A 345 -3.55 -13.43 19.01
N PRO A 346 -4.23 -12.37 18.61
CA PRO A 346 -4.09 -11.85 17.25
C PRO A 346 -2.68 -11.33 16.91
N GLU A 347 -1.81 -11.12 17.89
CA GLU A 347 -0.41 -10.75 17.69
C GLU A 347 0.49 -11.95 17.44
N ASP A 348 0.01 -13.17 17.75
CA ASP A 348 0.79 -14.40 17.60
C ASP A 348 0.85 -14.83 16.13
N ILE A 349 2.05 -14.91 15.59
CA ILE A 349 2.31 -15.23 14.18
C ILE A 349 1.84 -16.63 13.74
N ARG A 350 1.41 -17.48 14.67
CA ARG A 350 0.78 -18.76 14.33
C ARG A 350 -0.60 -18.61 13.71
N TYR A 351 -1.25 -17.46 13.92
CA TYR A 351 -2.62 -17.18 13.48
C TYR A 351 -2.63 -16.02 12.50
N SER A 352 -3.22 -16.23 11.34
CA SER A 352 -3.60 -15.11 10.45
C SER A 352 -4.96 -14.61 10.89
N THR A 353 -5.11 -13.30 11.08
CA THR A 353 -6.32 -12.73 11.67
C THR A 353 -6.92 -11.61 10.83
N VAL A 354 -8.25 -11.46 10.91
CA VAL A 354 -8.94 -10.27 10.41
C VAL A 354 -9.22 -9.37 11.60
N ARG A 355 -8.34 -8.39 11.82
CA ARG A 355 -8.36 -7.44 12.93
C ARG A 355 -9.42 -6.37 12.74
N TYR A 356 -10.31 -6.18 13.71
CA TYR A 356 -11.32 -5.12 13.69
C TYR A 356 -10.90 -3.96 14.60
N VAL A 357 -10.50 -2.83 13.99
CA VAL A 357 -9.89 -1.71 14.72
C VAL A 357 -10.86 -0.54 14.88
N ALA A 358 -11.08 -0.10 16.12
CA ALA A 358 -11.82 1.11 16.44
C ALA A 358 -10.99 2.35 16.05
N SER A 359 -11.19 2.83 14.83
CA SER A 359 -10.45 3.98 14.27
C SER A 359 -11.35 4.82 13.37
N THR A 360 -11.08 6.13 13.31
CA THR A 360 -11.72 7.06 12.37
C THR A 360 -11.11 6.97 10.95
N THR A 361 -10.06 6.18 10.76
CA THR A 361 -9.47 5.89 9.45
C THR A 361 -10.47 5.17 8.57
N ARG A 362 -10.54 5.59 7.30
CA ARG A 362 -11.47 5.02 6.30
C ARG A 362 -10.69 4.14 5.33
N ASN A 363 -10.21 3.00 5.80
CA ASN A 363 -9.38 2.08 5.01
C ASN A 363 -9.51 0.63 5.50
N ALA A 364 -8.95 -0.30 4.71
CA ALA A 364 -8.55 -1.64 5.10
C ALA A 364 -7.17 -1.92 4.49
N VAL A 365 -6.41 -2.87 5.02
CA VAL A 365 -5.10 -3.27 4.49
C VAL A 365 -4.83 -4.73 4.78
N GLY A 366 -4.23 -5.44 3.81
CA GLY A 366 -3.87 -6.86 3.90
C GLY A 366 -2.34 -7.09 3.80
N PRO A 367 -1.54 -6.75 4.84
CA PRO A 367 -0.12 -7.06 4.84
C PRO A 367 0.16 -8.55 5.03
N SER A 368 1.31 -9.01 4.55
CA SER A 368 1.79 -10.37 4.79
C SER A 368 3.21 -10.39 5.35
N VAL A 369 3.56 -11.48 6.02
CA VAL A 369 4.90 -11.84 6.47
C VAL A 369 5.39 -13.02 5.65
N SER A 370 6.55 -12.91 5.02
CA SER A 370 7.08 -13.97 4.16
C SER A 370 8.53 -14.32 4.49
N ASP A 371 8.89 -15.58 4.24
CA ASP A 371 10.27 -16.05 4.27
C ASP A 371 11.08 -15.37 3.16
N PRO A 372 12.12 -14.59 3.46
CA PRO A 372 12.88 -13.89 2.44
C PRO A 372 13.77 -14.81 1.60
N ARG A 373 13.90 -16.09 1.95
CA ARG A 373 14.64 -17.08 1.15
C ARG A 373 13.82 -17.53 -0.05
N THR A 374 12.50 -17.74 0.12
CA THR A 374 11.63 -18.41 -0.86
C THR A 374 10.44 -17.60 -1.33
N GLY A 375 10.01 -16.59 -0.54
CA GLY A 375 8.75 -15.89 -0.74
C GLY A 375 7.53 -16.60 -0.12
N GLU A 376 7.73 -17.71 0.61
CA GLU A 376 6.63 -18.37 1.33
C GLU A 376 5.97 -17.42 2.32
N ILE A 377 4.66 -17.21 2.17
CA ILE A 377 3.89 -16.43 3.13
C ILE A 377 3.67 -17.31 4.37
N ILE A 378 4.09 -16.80 5.53
CA ILE A 378 4.02 -17.51 6.80
C ILE A 378 2.75 -17.13 7.55
N GLU A 379 2.39 -15.84 7.46
CA GLU A 379 1.26 -15.26 8.15
C GLU A 379 0.81 -13.99 7.43
N SER A 380 -0.48 -13.63 7.55
CA SER A 380 -1.03 -12.38 7.06
C SER A 380 -2.19 -11.93 7.92
N ASP A 381 -2.13 -10.68 8.40
CA ASP A 381 -3.24 -10.03 9.11
C ASP A 381 -3.96 -9.06 8.18
N ILE A 382 -5.29 -9.12 8.17
CA ILE A 382 -6.11 -8.07 7.56
C ILE A 382 -6.47 -7.07 8.66
N ILE A 383 -6.23 -5.78 8.42
CA ILE A 383 -6.61 -4.72 9.36
C ILE A 383 -7.81 -3.99 8.78
N TRP A 384 -8.94 -4.11 9.46
CA TRP A 384 -10.20 -3.45 9.12
C TRP A 384 -10.48 -2.29 10.06
N TYR A 385 -10.66 -1.07 9.51
CA TYR A 385 -10.98 0.11 10.30
C TYR A 385 -12.49 0.36 10.34
N HIS A 386 -13.06 0.54 11.54
CA HIS A 386 -14.51 0.70 11.73
C HIS A 386 -15.11 1.77 10.82
N ASN A 387 -14.49 2.93 10.72
CA ASN A 387 -15.03 4.06 9.96
C ASN A 387 -14.96 3.89 8.43
N HIS A 388 -14.46 2.76 7.94
CA HIS A 388 -14.49 2.43 6.52
C HIS A 388 -15.92 2.23 6.00
N LEU A 389 -16.84 1.79 6.88
CA LEU A 389 -18.28 1.69 6.61
C LEU A 389 -18.90 3.00 6.11
N ARG A 390 -18.50 4.14 6.69
CA ARG A 390 -18.97 5.47 6.28
C ARG A 390 -18.55 5.77 4.82
N SER A 391 -17.34 5.38 4.43
CA SER A 391 -16.88 5.56 3.04
C SER A 391 -17.70 4.75 2.04
N TYR A 392 -18.12 3.53 2.39
CA TYR A 392 -18.96 2.71 1.51
C TYR A 392 -20.32 3.35 1.33
N ARG A 393 -21.00 3.70 2.43
CA ARG A 393 -22.29 4.37 2.41
C ARG A 393 -22.25 5.61 1.51
N ASN A 394 -21.31 6.52 1.78
CA ASN A 394 -21.24 7.79 1.07
C ASN A 394 -20.96 7.60 -0.43
N ARG A 395 -19.97 6.78 -0.77
CA ARG A 395 -19.60 6.52 -2.17
C ARG A 395 -20.68 5.74 -2.92
N TYR A 396 -21.33 4.78 -2.26
CA TYR A 396 -22.45 4.03 -2.84
C TYR A 396 -23.60 4.95 -3.20
N LEU A 397 -23.97 5.88 -2.29
CA LEU A 397 -24.97 6.90 -2.57
C LEU A 397 -24.54 7.77 -3.77
N LEU A 398 -23.34 8.37 -3.72
CA LEU A 398 -22.90 9.33 -4.74
C LEU A 398 -22.74 8.70 -6.13
N GLU A 399 -22.31 7.47 -6.23
CA GLU A 399 -22.02 6.82 -7.49
C GLU A 399 -23.18 6.00 -8.06
N THR A 400 -24.15 5.56 -7.24
CA THR A 400 -25.20 4.66 -7.69
C THR A 400 -26.62 5.17 -7.52
N ALA A 401 -26.90 6.11 -6.61
CA ALA A 401 -28.26 6.50 -6.23
C ALA A 401 -29.12 7.01 -7.40
N ALA A 402 -28.52 7.54 -8.47
CA ALA A 402 -29.27 7.92 -9.67
C ALA A 402 -30.04 6.73 -10.27
N ALA A 403 -29.39 5.54 -10.36
CA ALA A 403 -29.97 4.32 -10.91
C ALA A 403 -30.45 3.32 -9.82
N ASN A 404 -29.99 3.47 -8.57
CA ASN A 404 -30.25 2.53 -7.49
C ASN A 404 -31.05 3.18 -6.34
N PRO A 405 -32.36 2.93 -6.25
CA PRO A 405 -33.18 3.48 -5.16
C PRO A 405 -32.72 3.12 -3.75
N LYS A 406 -32.09 1.94 -3.54
CA LYS A 406 -31.61 1.52 -2.22
C LYS A 406 -30.46 2.39 -1.68
N ALA A 407 -29.76 3.10 -2.54
CA ALA A 407 -28.67 3.98 -2.18
C ALA A 407 -29.11 5.41 -1.80
N ARG A 408 -30.42 5.76 -1.92
CA ARG A 408 -30.98 7.09 -1.70
C ARG A 408 -31.23 7.40 -0.24
N THR A 409 -30.31 7.04 0.66
CA THR A 409 -30.49 7.23 2.12
C THR A 409 -29.15 7.16 2.83
N LEU A 410 -29.06 7.82 4.01
CA LEU A 410 -27.95 7.62 4.95
C LEU A 410 -28.09 6.32 5.76
N ASN A 411 -29.30 5.76 5.81
CA ASN A 411 -29.60 4.49 6.48
C ASN A 411 -29.58 3.32 5.49
N THR A 412 -28.42 3.15 4.80
CA THR A 412 -28.25 2.08 3.84
C THR A 412 -28.54 0.71 4.48
N PRO A 413 -29.36 -0.17 3.86
CA PRO A 413 -29.70 -1.46 4.43
C PRO A 413 -28.48 -2.30 4.78
N GLU A 414 -28.53 -3.03 5.90
CA GLU A 414 -27.43 -3.85 6.40
C GLU A 414 -26.90 -4.83 5.34
N LYS A 415 -27.80 -5.45 4.57
CA LYS A 415 -27.43 -6.38 3.49
C LYS A 415 -26.57 -5.70 2.42
N GLU A 416 -26.86 -4.44 2.06
CA GLU A 416 -26.09 -3.69 1.06
C GLU A 416 -24.68 -3.36 1.62
N ILE A 417 -24.62 -2.89 2.89
CA ILE A 417 -23.34 -2.63 3.58
C ILE A 417 -22.54 -3.92 3.72
N GLY A 418 -23.17 -5.01 4.12
CA GLY A 418 -22.53 -6.32 4.28
C GLY A 418 -21.92 -6.84 2.97
N GLU A 419 -22.63 -6.71 1.85
CA GLU A 419 -22.10 -7.10 0.54
C GLU A 419 -20.88 -6.23 0.15
N MET A 420 -20.89 -4.92 0.44
CA MET A 420 -19.74 -4.06 0.21
C MET A 420 -18.54 -4.49 1.08
N MET A 421 -18.79 -4.82 2.36
CA MET A 421 -17.76 -5.34 3.26
C MET A 421 -17.16 -6.65 2.73
N ARG A 422 -18.00 -7.60 2.32
CA ARG A 422 -17.59 -8.86 1.72
C ARG A 422 -16.62 -8.63 0.56
N ARG A 423 -16.95 -7.70 -0.37
CA ARG A 423 -16.11 -7.40 -1.54
C ARG A 423 -14.77 -6.77 -1.17
N VAL A 424 -14.74 -5.96 -0.12
CA VAL A 424 -13.47 -5.39 0.32
C VAL A 424 -12.61 -6.42 1.05
N ILE A 425 -13.21 -7.27 1.89
CA ILE A 425 -12.47 -8.37 2.49
C ILE A 425 -11.90 -9.29 1.40
N SER A 426 -12.69 -9.64 0.38
CA SER A 426 -12.16 -10.40 -0.77
C SER A 426 -10.94 -9.70 -1.42
N HIS A 427 -10.97 -8.36 -1.54
CA HIS A 427 -9.85 -7.57 -2.06
C HIS A 427 -8.62 -7.65 -1.15
N GLU A 428 -8.78 -7.44 0.17
CA GLU A 428 -7.65 -7.50 1.11
C GLU A 428 -7.05 -8.92 1.20
N ILE A 429 -7.89 -9.95 1.13
CA ILE A 429 -7.43 -11.35 1.00
C ILE A 429 -6.62 -11.53 -0.29
N GLY A 430 -7.03 -10.95 -1.41
CA GLY A 430 -6.21 -10.97 -2.63
C GLY A 430 -4.79 -10.45 -2.42
N HIS A 431 -4.63 -9.36 -1.66
CA HIS A 431 -3.31 -8.87 -1.26
C HIS A 431 -2.56 -9.87 -0.37
N ALA A 432 -3.26 -10.47 0.55
CA ALA A 432 -2.73 -11.49 1.45
C ALA A 432 -2.36 -12.79 0.74
N LEU A 433 -2.95 -13.05 -0.42
CA LEU A 433 -2.59 -14.15 -1.33
C LEU A 433 -1.41 -13.83 -2.25
N GLY A 434 -0.97 -12.58 -2.31
CA GLY A 434 0.18 -12.13 -3.10
C GLY A 434 -0.17 -11.23 -4.29
N LEU A 435 -1.43 -10.87 -4.53
CA LEU A 435 -1.86 -10.09 -5.68
C LEU A 435 -1.75 -8.57 -5.41
N PRO A 436 -1.05 -7.79 -6.24
CA PRO A 436 -1.12 -6.33 -6.24
C PRO A 436 -2.37 -5.82 -6.93
N HIS A 437 -2.60 -4.51 -6.88
CA HIS A 437 -3.66 -3.90 -7.66
C HIS A 437 -3.45 -4.07 -9.16
N ASN A 438 -4.51 -4.43 -9.88
CA ASN A 438 -4.58 -4.41 -11.35
C ASN A 438 -5.60 -3.38 -11.82
N MET A 439 -5.15 -2.14 -12.06
CA MET A 439 -6.01 -1.03 -12.47
C MET A 439 -6.43 -1.08 -13.95
N LYS A 440 -5.84 -1.99 -14.74
CA LYS A 440 -6.18 -2.17 -16.16
C LYS A 440 -7.39 -3.07 -16.37
N ALA A 441 -7.71 -3.86 -15.37
CA ALA A 441 -8.78 -4.87 -15.42
C ALA A 441 -10.17 -4.26 -15.66
N SER A 442 -10.44 -3.07 -15.16
CA SER A 442 -11.71 -2.37 -15.38
C SER A 442 -11.89 -1.88 -16.81
N ALA A 443 -10.82 -1.68 -17.58
CA ALA A 443 -10.90 -1.28 -19.00
C ALA A 443 -11.14 -2.46 -19.94
N ALA A 444 -11.27 -3.69 -19.46
CA ALA A 444 -11.54 -4.86 -20.30
C ALA A 444 -12.99 -4.96 -20.76
N TYR A 445 -13.94 -4.37 -20.04
CA TYR A 445 -15.35 -4.49 -20.34
C TYR A 445 -15.87 -3.29 -21.14
N PRO A 446 -16.66 -3.52 -22.21
CA PRO A 446 -17.32 -2.43 -22.94
C PRO A 446 -18.26 -1.64 -22.02
N VAL A 447 -18.22 -0.31 -22.13
CA VAL A 447 -19.06 0.60 -21.32
C VAL A 447 -20.56 0.24 -21.44
N ASP A 448 -21.04 -0.13 -22.62
CA ASP A 448 -22.45 -0.48 -22.83
C ASP A 448 -22.82 -1.80 -22.12
N SER A 449 -21.89 -2.74 -22.04
CA SER A 449 -22.12 -4.00 -21.32
C SER A 449 -22.31 -3.79 -19.81
N LEU A 450 -21.68 -2.76 -19.22
CA LEU A 450 -21.83 -2.41 -17.81
C LEU A 450 -23.21 -1.82 -17.46
N ARG A 451 -24.04 -1.53 -18.49
CA ARG A 451 -25.46 -1.16 -18.36
C ARG A 451 -26.42 -2.34 -18.52
N SER A 452 -25.90 -3.53 -18.74
CA SER A 452 -26.68 -4.76 -18.87
C SER A 452 -26.71 -5.52 -17.55
N GLY A 453 -27.89 -5.76 -16.99
CA GLY A 453 -28.06 -6.60 -15.80
C GLY A 453 -27.55 -8.02 -16.00
N THR A 454 -27.89 -8.66 -17.12
CA THR A 454 -27.41 -10.01 -17.45
C THR A 454 -25.88 -10.09 -17.47
N PHE A 455 -25.23 -9.08 -18.08
CA PHE A 455 -23.78 -9.03 -18.13
C PHE A 455 -23.19 -8.82 -16.74
N THR A 456 -23.63 -7.78 -16.03
CA THR A 456 -23.02 -7.38 -14.75
C THR A 456 -23.26 -8.40 -13.63
N GLN A 457 -24.37 -9.10 -13.61
CA GLN A 457 -24.60 -10.19 -12.68
C GLN A 457 -23.63 -11.37 -12.89
N LYS A 458 -23.31 -11.68 -14.14
CA LYS A 458 -22.38 -12.76 -14.49
C LYS A 458 -20.92 -12.36 -14.36
N MET A 459 -20.54 -11.23 -14.93
CA MET A 459 -19.14 -10.82 -15.14
C MET A 459 -18.62 -9.83 -14.08
N GLY A 460 -19.51 -9.24 -13.27
CA GLY A 460 -19.13 -8.13 -12.41
C GLY A 460 -18.92 -6.83 -13.18
N ILE A 461 -18.10 -5.95 -12.64
CA ILE A 461 -17.81 -4.62 -13.18
C ILE A 461 -16.33 -4.40 -13.54
N ALA A 462 -15.48 -5.38 -13.26
CA ALA A 462 -14.08 -5.47 -13.66
C ALA A 462 -13.66 -6.94 -13.69
N THR A 463 -12.57 -7.28 -14.35
CA THR A 463 -12.10 -8.67 -14.48
C THR A 463 -11.43 -9.21 -13.22
N THR A 464 -11.18 -8.36 -12.23
CA THR A 464 -10.61 -8.75 -10.93
C THR A 464 -11.17 -7.93 -9.77
N ILE A 465 -11.24 -8.57 -8.61
CA ILE A 465 -11.50 -7.88 -7.35
C ILE A 465 -10.35 -6.91 -6.95
N MET A 466 -9.15 -7.09 -7.50
CA MET A 466 -7.95 -6.29 -7.21
C MET A 466 -7.91 -4.93 -7.92
N ASP A 467 -8.89 -4.62 -8.78
CA ASP A 467 -9.08 -3.27 -9.31
C ASP A 467 -9.80 -2.37 -8.28
N TYR A 468 -9.63 -1.06 -8.37
CA TYR A 468 -10.40 -0.08 -7.61
C TYR A 468 -11.70 0.37 -8.32
N ALA A 469 -12.27 -0.46 -9.18
CA ALA A 469 -13.62 -0.30 -9.72
C ALA A 469 -14.66 -0.40 -8.57
N ARG A 470 -14.84 0.68 -7.81
CA ARG A 470 -15.61 0.64 -6.54
C ARG A 470 -17.06 0.29 -6.77
N TYR A 471 -17.72 1.08 -7.63
CA TYR A 471 -19.14 0.94 -7.93
C TYR A 471 -19.40 1.16 -9.42
N ASN A 472 -20.48 0.56 -9.92
CA ASN A 472 -20.94 0.77 -11.28
C ASN A 472 -21.67 2.12 -11.42
N TYR A 473 -20.89 3.18 -11.64
CA TYR A 473 -21.40 4.54 -11.84
C TYR A 473 -21.90 4.79 -13.27
N ILE A 474 -21.77 3.81 -14.18
CA ILE A 474 -22.20 3.89 -15.59
C ILE A 474 -23.71 3.62 -15.72
N ALA A 475 -24.25 2.75 -14.86
CA ALA A 475 -25.67 2.41 -14.85
C ALA A 475 -26.55 3.65 -14.79
N GLN A 476 -27.59 3.71 -15.64
CA GLN A 476 -28.47 4.87 -15.79
C GLN A 476 -29.86 4.57 -15.20
N PRO A 477 -30.65 5.61 -14.82
CA PRO A 477 -32.07 5.42 -14.50
C PRO A 477 -32.78 4.63 -15.60
N GLY A 478 -33.48 3.55 -15.18
CA GLY A 478 -34.18 2.65 -16.08
C GLY A 478 -33.39 1.41 -16.50
N ASP A 479 -32.10 1.32 -16.20
CA ASP A 479 -31.35 0.06 -16.34
C ASP A 479 -31.78 -0.92 -15.24
N GLU A 480 -32.08 -2.17 -15.61
CA GLU A 480 -32.66 -3.16 -14.69
C GLU A 480 -31.66 -4.23 -14.26
N ASN A 481 -31.84 -4.74 -13.04
CA ASN A 481 -31.07 -5.85 -12.47
C ASN A 481 -29.55 -5.66 -12.52
N ILE A 482 -29.09 -4.42 -12.43
CA ILE A 482 -27.65 -4.08 -12.49
C ILE A 482 -26.92 -4.52 -11.21
N ARG A 483 -25.73 -5.07 -11.38
CA ARG A 483 -24.79 -5.25 -10.29
C ARG A 483 -23.97 -3.96 -10.08
N PHE A 484 -23.98 -3.43 -8.86
CA PHE A 484 -23.29 -2.18 -8.55
C PHE A 484 -21.91 -2.37 -7.92
N VAL A 485 -21.57 -3.56 -7.42
CA VAL A 485 -20.33 -3.83 -6.69
C VAL A 485 -19.47 -4.85 -7.41
N ARG A 486 -18.16 -4.79 -7.19
CA ARG A 486 -17.16 -5.75 -7.71
C ARG A 486 -17.46 -7.19 -7.27
N GLN A 487 -16.82 -8.13 -7.90
CA GLN A 487 -16.71 -9.55 -7.51
C GLN A 487 -15.40 -10.13 -8.03
N LEU A 488 -15.03 -11.34 -7.59
CA LEU A 488 -13.98 -12.10 -8.25
C LEU A 488 -14.31 -12.28 -9.72
N GLY A 489 -13.30 -12.23 -10.56
CA GLY A 489 -13.47 -12.31 -12.01
C GLY A 489 -12.42 -13.17 -12.70
N PRO A 490 -12.46 -13.23 -14.03
CA PRO A 490 -11.59 -14.12 -14.82
C PRO A 490 -10.08 -13.90 -14.57
N TYR A 491 -9.68 -12.66 -14.26
CA TYR A 491 -8.28 -12.39 -13.95
C TYR A 491 -7.88 -12.97 -12.60
N ASP A 492 -8.77 -12.99 -11.59
CA ASP A 492 -8.49 -13.59 -10.30
C ASP A 492 -8.27 -15.11 -10.45
N ASP A 493 -9.15 -15.79 -11.21
CA ASP A 493 -9.01 -17.19 -11.58
C ASP A 493 -7.66 -17.47 -12.24
N TYR A 494 -7.30 -16.67 -13.26
CA TYR A 494 -6.06 -16.79 -14.01
C TYR A 494 -4.82 -16.56 -13.13
N ALA A 495 -4.83 -15.53 -12.29
CA ALA A 495 -3.70 -15.20 -11.45
C ALA A 495 -3.48 -16.26 -10.35
N ILE A 496 -4.56 -16.73 -9.71
CA ILE A 496 -4.48 -17.81 -8.70
C ILE A 496 -4.04 -19.13 -9.35
N GLU A 497 -4.57 -19.47 -10.52
CA GLU A 497 -4.13 -20.66 -11.26
C GLU A 497 -2.62 -20.59 -11.55
N TRP A 498 -2.15 -19.49 -12.09
CA TRP A 498 -0.71 -19.28 -12.36
C TRP A 498 0.15 -19.32 -11.09
N GLY A 499 -0.30 -18.70 -10.01
CA GLY A 499 0.48 -18.59 -8.77
C GLY A 499 0.49 -19.87 -7.92
N TYR A 500 -0.60 -20.65 -7.93
CA TYR A 500 -0.81 -21.73 -6.96
C TYR A 500 -0.93 -23.13 -7.55
N ARG A 501 -1.17 -23.29 -8.87
CA ARG A 501 -1.20 -24.63 -9.46
C ARG A 501 0.07 -25.40 -9.14
N HIS A 502 -0.07 -26.60 -8.63
CA HIS A 502 1.05 -27.51 -8.36
C HIS A 502 1.51 -28.20 -9.64
N TYR A 503 2.83 -28.25 -9.85
CA TYR A 503 3.48 -28.92 -10.98
C TYR A 503 4.53 -29.89 -10.46
N GLU A 504 4.51 -31.13 -10.98
CA GLU A 504 5.57 -32.12 -10.78
C GLU A 504 6.73 -31.88 -11.76
N SER A 505 7.28 -30.69 -11.75
CA SER A 505 8.43 -30.35 -12.60
C SER A 505 9.72 -30.87 -12.02
N LYS A 506 10.61 -31.39 -12.89
CA LYS A 506 11.93 -31.90 -12.51
C LYS A 506 12.90 -30.80 -12.13
N SER A 507 12.71 -29.60 -12.65
CA SER A 507 13.53 -28.43 -12.35
C SER A 507 12.72 -27.15 -12.34
N LEU A 508 13.30 -26.09 -11.77
CA LEU A 508 12.73 -24.74 -11.77
C LEU A 508 12.60 -24.17 -13.19
N GLU A 509 13.53 -24.50 -14.09
CA GLU A 509 13.51 -24.09 -15.49
C GLU A 509 12.33 -24.71 -16.24
N GLU A 510 12.04 -25.99 -16.01
CA GLU A 510 10.91 -26.68 -16.63
C GLU A 510 9.58 -26.05 -16.17
N GLU A 511 9.40 -25.81 -14.87
CA GLU A 511 8.22 -25.13 -14.34
C GLU A 511 8.09 -23.72 -14.92
N THR A 512 9.19 -22.96 -14.96
CA THR A 512 9.24 -21.60 -15.52
C THR A 512 8.82 -21.59 -17.00
N LYS A 513 9.27 -22.57 -17.79
CA LYS A 513 8.88 -22.71 -19.20
C LYS A 513 7.38 -22.97 -19.35
N THR A 514 6.83 -23.86 -18.52
CA THR A 514 5.39 -24.19 -18.51
C THR A 514 4.55 -22.98 -18.15
N LEU A 515 4.94 -22.26 -17.10
CA LEU A 515 4.26 -21.04 -16.65
C LEU A 515 4.34 -19.91 -17.69
N LYS A 516 5.47 -19.74 -18.38
CA LYS A 516 5.59 -18.77 -19.47
C LYS A 516 4.64 -19.10 -20.62
N ALA A 517 4.54 -20.37 -21.02
CA ALA A 517 3.62 -20.79 -22.07
C ALA A 517 2.15 -20.54 -21.69
N PHE A 518 1.79 -20.78 -20.42
CA PHE A 518 0.48 -20.47 -19.89
C PHE A 518 0.15 -18.97 -19.98
N VAL A 519 1.10 -18.10 -19.64
CA VAL A 519 0.94 -16.64 -19.73
C VAL A 519 0.90 -16.18 -21.19
N ASP A 520 1.75 -16.71 -22.04
CA ASP A 520 1.78 -16.36 -23.49
C ASP A 520 0.43 -16.60 -24.18
N ALA A 521 -0.28 -17.64 -23.77
CA ALA A 521 -1.59 -17.97 -24.34
C ALA A 521 -2.71 -16.98 -23.95
N LYS A 522 -2.56 -16.23 -22.88
CA LYS A 522 -3.66 -15.43 -22.28
C LYS A 522 -3.36 -13.93 -22.18
N SER A 523 -2.11 -13.52 -21.98
CA SER A 523 -1.72 -12.17 -21.56
C SER A 523 -2.05 -11.04 -22.54
N LEU A 524 -2.40 -11.34 -23.76
CA LEU A 524 -2.83 -10.36 -24.78
C LEU A 524 -4.35 -10.19 -24.87
N ASP A 525 -5.12 -11.07 -24.24
CA ASP A 525 -6.56 -10.91 -24.08
C ASP A 525 -6.84 -9.87 -22.99
N PRO A 526 -7.63 -8.81 -23.26
CA PRO A 526 -7.99 -7.79 -22.28
C PRO A 526 -8.50 -8.34 -20.95
N MET A 527 -9.13 -9.53 -20.95
CA MET A 527 -9.65 -10.19 -19.76
C MET A 527 -8.55 -10.56 -18.75
N TYR A 528 -7.30 -10.76 -19.21
CA TYR A 528 -6.16 -11.24 -18.43
C TYR A 528 -4.99 -10.26 -18.40
N MET A 529 -5.14 -9.06 -18.97
CA MET A 529 -4.07 -8.06 -18.96
C MET A 529 -3.83 -7.53 -17.55
N PHE A 530 -2.55 -7.37 -17.22
CA PHE A 530 -2.10 -6.70 -16.01
C PHE A 530 -1.61 -5.29 -16.31
N GLY A 531 -2.00 -4.33 -15.46
CA GLY A 531 -1.47 -2.97 -15.49
C GLY A 531 -1.69 -2.27 -14.15
N GLY A 532 -0.59 -1.88 -13.51
CA GLY A 532 -0.61 -1.05 -12.31
C GLY A 532 -0.88 0.42 -12.66
N ARG A 533 -0.77 1.30 -11.67
CA ARG A 533 -0.86 2.75 -11.90
C ARG A 533 0.33 3.23 -12.73
N GLY A 534 0.04 3.99 -13.80
CA GLY A 534 1.09 4.50 -14.69
C GLY A 534 0.62 5.60 -15.61
N ASN A 535 1.24 5.65 -16.79
CA ASN A 535 0.88 6.60 -17.84
C ASN A 535 -0.16 6.05 -18.81
N ASP A 536 -0.55 4.79 -18.65
CA ASP A 536 -1.58 4.15 -19.45
C ASP A 536 -2.97 4.69 -19.05
N PRO A 537 -3.70 5.37 -19.93
CA PRO A 537 -5.04 5.86 -19.63
C PRO A 537 -6.06 4.74 -19.35
N ASN A 538 -5.74 3.49 -19.69
CA ASN A 538 -6.57 2.32 -19.38
C ASN A 538 -6.27 1.71 -18.00
N ALA A 539 -5.24 2.19 -17.29
CA ALA A 539 -4.87 1.71 -15.97
C ALA A 539 -5.11 2.78 -14.89
N GLN A 540 -6.34 3.31 -14.81
CA GLN A 540 -6.71 4.40 -13.93
C GLN A 540 -7.48 3.90 -12.71
N THR A 541 -7.11 4.39 -11.52
CA THR A 541 -7.83 4.07 -10.29
C THR A 541 -9.29 4.55 -10.35
N GLU A 542 -10.24 3.71 -9.98
CA GLU A 542 -11.68 3.99 -9.94
C GLU A 542 -12.31 4.31 -11.32
N ASN A 543 -11.61 4.04 -12.41
CA ASN A 543 -12.21 4.02 -13.75
C ASN A 543 -12.92 2.69 -13.99
N ILE A 544 -13.97 2.66 -14.82
CA ILE A 544 -14.62 1.44 -15.31
C ILE A 544 -15.01 1.60 -16.78
N GLY A 545 -14.96 0.50 -17.52
CA GLY A 545 -15.25 0.46 -18.96
C GLY A 545 -14.08 0.85 -19.86
N ASP A 546 -14.14 0.41 -21.10
CA ASP A 546 -13.12 0.58 -22.15
C ASP A 546 -13.02 2.00 -22.74
N ASP A 547 -14.00 2.87 -22.46
CA ASP A 547 -14.06 4.26 -22.89
C ASP A 547 -14.28 5.20 -21.72
N SER A 548 -13.19 5.77 -21.20
CA SER A 548 -13.23 6.70 -20.06
C SER A 548 -14.02 8.00 -20.35
N ILE A 549 -14.14 8.44 -21.62
CA ILE A 549 -14.91 9.63 -21.97
C ILE A 549 -16.40 9.33 -21.83
N LYS A 550 -16.85 8.21 -22.41
CA LYS A 550 -18.24 7.74 -22.35
C LYS A 550 -18.65 7.39 -20.92
N ALA A 551 -17.81 6.64 -20.21
CA ALA A 551 -18.01 6.26 -18.83
C ALA A 551 -18.15 7.47 -17.90
N SER A 552 -17.20 8.42 -17.98
CA SER A 552 -17.26 9.66 -17.20
C SER A 552 -18.50 10.51 -17.58
N GLY A 553 -18.91 10.49 -18.83
CA GLY A 553 -20.14 11.14 -19.28
C GLY A 553 -21.39 10.60 -18.60
N TYR A 554 -21.53 9.28 -18.50
CA TYR A 554 -22.61 8.64 -17.75
C TYR A 554 -22.51 8.94 -16.24
N GLY A 555 -21.31 8.86 -15.67
CA GLY A 555 -21.08 9.19 -14.27
C GLY A 555 -21.47 10.63 -13.93
N LEU A 556 -21.09 11.61 -14.78
CA LEU A 556 -21.48 13.02 -14.57
C LEU A 556 -22.98 13.24 -14.72
N LYS A 557 -23.63 12.55 -15.67
CA LYS A 557 -25.10 12.61 -15.82
C LYS A 557 -25.78 12.14 -14.53
N ASN A 558 -25.32 11.02 -13.96
CA ASN A 558 -25.82 10.51 -12.69
C ASN A 558 -25.53 11.47 -11.53
N LEU A 559 -24.32 12.01 -11.45
CA LEU A 559 -23.92 12.90 -10.35
C LEU A 559 -24.74 14.20 -10.34
N LYS A 560 -25.15 14.73 -11.51
CA LYS A 560 -26.08 15.87 -11.61
C LYS A 560 -27.46 15.53 -11.03
N ILE A 561 -27.95 14.29 -11.23
CA ILE A 561 -29.19 13.80 -10.62
C ILE A 561 -29.04 13.71 -9.10
N VAL A 562 -27.92 13.15 -8.64
CA VAL A 562 -27.62 13.03 -7.20
C VAL A 562 -27.55 14.40 -6.56
N ALA A 563 -26.79 15.35 -7.13
CA ALA A 563 -26.66 16.71 -6.58
C ALA A 563 -28.02 17.39 -6.35
N LYS A 564 -28.92 17.30 -7.32
CA LYS A 564 -30.28 17.88 -7.22
C LYS A 564 -31.10 17.27 -6.09
N ASN A 565 -30.94 15.97 -5.82
CA ASN A 565 -31.77 15.26 -4.86
C ASN A 565 -31.07 15.01 -3.51
N LEU A 566 -29.79 15.38 -3.37
CA LEU A 566 -28.99 15.07 -2.19
C LEU A 566 -29.63 15.58 -0.88
N PRO A 567 -30.12 16.85 -0.80
CA PRO A 567 -30.80 17.32 0.42
C PRO A 567 -32.00 16.45 0.79
N GLN A 568 -32.84 16.10 -0.20
CA GLN A 568 -34.03 15.28 0.02
C GLN A 568 -33.72 13.88 0.54
N TRP A 569 -32.60 13.30 0.07
CA TRP A 569 -32.22 11.92 0.42
C TRP A 569 -31.46 11.79 1.72
N THR A 570 -30.93 12.90 2.26
CA THR A 570 -29.95 12.85 3.36
C THR A 570 -30.30 13.71 4.56
N LEU A 571 -31.19 14.71 4.42
CA LEU A 571 -31.61 15.55 5.54
C LEU A 571 -32.77 14.89 6.29
N THR A 572 -32.65 14.85 7.62
CA THR A 572 -33.71 14.44 8.55
C THR A 572 -34.15 15.68 9.37
N GLU A 573 -35.44 15.77 9.65
CA GLU A 573 -35.95 16.88 10.46
C GLU A 573 -35.32 16.90 11.86
N GLY A 574 -34.80 18.04 12.25
CA GLY A 574 -34.10 18.24 13.53
C GLY A 574 -32.60 18.05 13.50
N ASP A 575 -32.04 17.51 12.42
CA ASP A 575 -30.58 17.33 12.26
C ASP A 575 -29.91 18.63 11.74
N ASN A 576 -28.58 18.72 11.94
CA ASN A 576 -27.75 19.75 11.32
C ASN A 576 -27.39 19.38 9.88
N TYR A 577 -26.59 20.22 9.19
CA TYR A 577 -26.18 20.02 7.80
C TYR A 577 -24.79 19.33 7.64
N ASP A 578 -24.18 18.78 8.70
CA ASP A 578 -22.83 18.23 8.66
C ASP A 578 -22.67 17.07 7.66
N ASP A 579 -23.64 16.14 7.63
CA ASP A 579 -23.62 15.04 6.67
C ASP A 579 -23.79 15.54 5.22
N LEU A 580 -24.60 16.57 4.99
CA LEU A 580 -24.74 17.18 3.67
C LEU A 580 -23.44 17.87 3.23
N GLU A 581 -22.77 18.60 4.15
CA GLU A 581 -21.47 19.23 3.87
C GLU A 581 -20.41 18.19 3.50
N GLU A 582 -20.33 17.09 4.25
CA GLU A 582 -19.40 16.01 3.96
C GLU A 582 -19.68 15.39 2.59
N LEU A 583 -20.93 15.04 2.31
CA LEU A 583 -21.34 14.46 1.03
C LEU A 583 -21.10 15.40 -0.15
N TYR A 584 -21.32 16.71 0.03
CA TYR A 584 -20.95 17.70 -0.98
C TYR A 584 -19.43 17.67 -1.27
N GLY A 585 -18.60 17.64 -0.24
CA GLY A 585 -17.14 17.54 -0.38
C GLY A 585 -16.71 16.26 -1.12
N GLU A 586 -17.34 15.13 -0.77
CA GLU A 586 -17.08 13.84 -1.45
C GLU A 586 -17.62 13.85 -2.89
N MET A 587 -18.77 14.46 -3.17
CA MET A 587 -19.31 14.63 -4.52
C MET A 587 -18.38 15.45 -5.42
N VAL A 588 -17.81 16.54 -4.92
CA VAL A 588 -16.76 17.30 -5.62
C VAL A 588 -15.53 16.44 -5.91
N SER A 589 -15.19 15.54 -4.98
CA SER A 589 -14.08 14.59 -5.16
C SER A 589 -14.39 13.54 -6.25
N VAL A 590 -15.61 13.01 -6.32
CA VAL A 590 -16.08 12.10 -7.37
C VAL A 590 -16.06 12.79 -8.72
N TYR A 591 -16.64 14.02 -8.81
CA TYR A 591 -16.58 14.84 -10.02
C TYR A 591 -15.15 15.03 -10.52
N ARG A 592 -14.24 15.45 -9.64
CA ARG A 592 -12.81 15.58 -9.97
C ARG A 592 -12.20 14.28 -10.49
N ARG A 593 -12.63 13.12 -9.97
CA ARG A 593 -12.16 11.81 -10.41
C ARG A 593 -12.54 11.54 -11.86
N TYR A 594 -13.82 11.74 -12.22
CA TYR A 594 -14.30 11.54 -13.58
C TYR A 594 -13.60 12.48 -14.58
N ILE A 595 -13.37 13.73 -14.18
CA ILE A 595 -12.59 14.69 -14.98
C ILE A 595 -11.16 14.18 -15.20
N TYR A 596 -10.53 13.60 -14.18
CA TYR A 596 -9.14 13.13 -14.29
C TYR A 596 -8.99 11.83 -15.08
N HIS A 597 -10.01 10.97 -15.11
CA HIS A 597 -10.01 9.83 -16.01
C HIS A 597 -9.88 10.29 -17.47
N VAL A 598 -10.67 11.28 -17.86
CA VAL A 598 -10.61 11.85 -19.22
C VAL A 598 -9.32 12.64 -19.45
N HIS A 599 -8.87 13.40 -18.45
CA HIS A 599 -7.62 14.16 -18.52
C HIS A 599 -6.40 13.26 -18.82
N SER A 600 -6.36 12.03 -18.30
CA SER A 600 -5.25 11.08 -18.49
C SER A 600 -5.05 10.66 -19.95
N ILE A 601 -6.10 10.72 -20.76
CA ILE A 601 -6.10 10.37 -22.19
C ILE A 601 -5.19 11.30 -22.99
N VAL A 602 -5.17 12.59 -22.65
CA VAL A 602 -4.37 13.60 -23.36
C VAL A 602 -2.89 13.42 -23.06
N GLY A 603 -2.07 13.18 -24.09
CA GLY A 603 -0.67 12.79 -23.96
C GLY A 603 -0.49 11.46 -23.21
N GLY A 604 -1.50 10.58 -23.27
CA GLY A 604 -1.47 9.22 -22.77
C GLY A 604 -0.64 8.30 -23.66
N VAL A 605 -0.06 7.27 -23.06
CA VAL A 605 0.64 6.20 -23.75
C VAL A 605 0.06 4.88 -23.27
N ASN A 606 -0.54 4.13 -24.19
CA ASN A 606 -1.07 2.81 -23.90
C ASN A 606 0.08 1.81 -23.75
N GLU A 607 0.01 0.95 -22.74
CA GLU A 607 1.02 -0.07 -22.45
C GLU A 607 0.43 -1.47 -22.64
N THR A 608 1.12 -2.31 -23.42
CA THR A 608 0.81 -3.74 -23.54
C THR A 608 2.04 -4.55 -23.20
N LEU A 609 2.02 -5.19 -22.02
CA LEU A 609 3.11 -6.04 -21.57
C LEU A 609 3.16 -7.33 -22.39
N HIS A 610 4.30 -7.58 -23.00
CA HIS A 610 4.53 -8.80 -23.81
C HIS A 610 6.01 -9.22 -23.77
N ASN A 611 6.30 -10.43 -24.24
CA ASN A 611 7.65 -10.95 -24.45
C ASN A 611 7.99 -11.06 -25.93
N THR A 612 9.26 -11.24 -26.26
CA THR A 612 9.78 -11.24 -27.66
C THR A 612 9.21 -12.34 -28.54
N ASN A 613 8.73 -13.44 -27.97
CA ASN A 613 8.05 -14.52 -28.70
C ASN A 613 6.62 -14.16 -29.12
N GLN A 614 5.97 -13.15 -28.49
CA GLN A 614 4.66 -12.63 -28.86
C GLN A 614 4.85 -11.54 -29.93
N LYS A 615 4.96 -11.97 -31.21
CA LYS A 615 5.29 -11.09 -32.35
C LYS A 615 4.14 -10.14 -32.73
N GLY A 616 4.48 -9.03 -33.36
CA GLY A 616 3.52 -8.06 -33.90
C GLY A 616 2.93 -7.11 -32.86
N ILE A 617 3.38 -7.15 -31.61
CA ILE A 617 2.95 -6.28 -30.51
C ILE A 617 4.00 -5.20 -30.24
N THR A 618 3.55 -3.99 -29.98
CA THR A 618 4.40 -2.88 -29.51
C THR A 618 4.02 -2.52 -28.07
N THR A 619 5.01 -2.47 -27.18
CA THR A 619 4.77 -2.24 -25.76
C THR A 619 4.14 -0.87 -25.49
N TYR A 620 4.64 0.20 -26.12
CA TYR A 620 4.21 1.58 -25.87
C TYR A 620 3.70 2.24 -27.15
N VAL A 621 2.43 2.62 -27.15
CA VAL A 621 1.75 3.24 -28.30
C VAL A 621 1.07 4.54 -27.84
N ASN A 622 1.26 5.64 -28.60
CA ASN A 622 0.53 6.87 -28.31
C ASN A 622 -0.98 6.66 -28.36
N THR A 623 -1.70 7.26 -27.42
CA THR A 623 -3.17 7.35 -27.52
C THR A 623 -3.53 8.10 -28.82
N PRO A 624 -4.48 7.60 -29.63
CA PRO A 624 -4.84 8.21 -30.90
C PRO A 624 -5.25 9.69 -30.76
N LYS A 625 -4.79 10.56 -31.67
CA LYS A 625 -5.07 11.99 -31.66
C LYS A 625 -6.58 12.28 -31.58
N ALA A 626 -7.41 11.58 -32.34
CA ALA A 626 -8.87 11.77 -32.33
C ALA A 626 -9.45 11.56 -30.90
N THR A 627 -9.00 10.54 -30.17
CA THR A 627 -9.42 10.27 -28.80
C THR A 627 -8.94 11.37 -27.85
N GLN A 628 -7.72 11.88 -28.03
CA GLN A 628 -7.20 12.99 -27.23
C GLN A 628 -7.95 14.30 -27.46
N ILE A 629 -8.34 14.62 -28.72
CA ILE A 629 -9.18 15.77 -29.04
C ILE A 629 -10.59 15.61 -28.45
N ALA A 630 -11.18 14.41 -28.54
CA ALA A 630 -12.46 14.13 -27.90
C ALA A 630 -12.41 14.34 -26.38
N ALA A 631 -11.31 13.95 -25.73
CA ALA A 631 -11.07 14.21 -24.31
C ALA A 631 -10.99 15.70 -23.99
N LEU A 632 -10.27 16.48 -24.78
CA LEU A 632 -10.20 17.95 -24.61
C LEU A 632 -11.58 18.61 -24.80
N ASN A 633 -12.35 18.18 -25.77
CA ASN A 633 -13.73 18.67 -26.00
C ASN A 633 -14.66 18.32 -24.83
N PHE A 634 -14.51 17.13 -24.25
CA PHE A 634 -15.23 16.74 -23.03
C PHE A 634 -14.88 17.66 -21.86
N LEU A 635 -13.59 17.90 -21.62
CA LEU A 635 -13.12 18.77 -20.54
C LEU A 635 -13.58 20.23 -20.75
N ASN A 636 -13.63 20.70 -21.99
CA ASN A 636 -14.20 22.01 -22.30
C ASN A 636 -15.67 22.11 -21.88
N ARG A 637 -16.46 21.12 -22.21
CA ARG A 637 -17.91 21.09 -21.93
C ARG A 637 -18.21 20.89 -20.46
N GLU A 638 -17.52 19.99 -19.77
CA GLU A 638 -17.88 19.53 -18.43
C GLU A 638 -17.10 20.23 -17.30
N LEU A 639 -15.96 20.86 -17.59
CA LEU A 639 -15.11 21.49 -16.58
C LEU A 639 -14.85 22.96 -16.83
N TRP A 640 -14.40 23.35 -18.04
CA TRP A 640 -14.03 24.72 -18.34
C TRP A 640 -15.25 25.60 -18.61
N ASN A 641 -16.36 25.07 -19.10
CA ASN A 641 -17.67 25.66 -18.87
C ASN A 641 -17.99 25.55 -17.38
N THR A 642 -18.43 26.62 -16.78
CA THR A 642 -18.71 26.68 -15.34
C THR A 642 -19.74 25.63 -14.96
N PRO A 643 -19.42 24.68 -14.05
CA PRO A 643 -20.32 23.61 -13.64
C PRO A 643 -21.37 24.12 -12.65
N ASN A 644 -22.35 24.89 -13.13
CA ASN A 644 -23.37 25.58 -12.32
C ASN A 644 -24.17 24.63 -11.42
N TRP A 645 -24.32 23.36 -11.81
CA TRP A 645 -25.03 22.35 -11.01
C TRP A 645 -24.36 22.04 -9.64
N LEU A 646 -23.05 22.35 -9.47
CA LEU A 646 -22.35 22.28 -8.18
C LEU A 646 -22.59 23.51 -7.31
N MET A 647 -23.20 24.54 -7.83
CA MET A 647 -23.38 25.82 -7.16
C MET A 647 -24.85 26.13 -6.90
N ASP A 648 -25.72 25.12 -6.94
CA ASP A 648 -27.14 25.28 -6.63
C ASP A 648 -27.28 25.88 -5.22
N SER A 649 -28.05 26.96 -5.11
CA SER A 649 -28.21 27.69 -3.85
C SER A 649 -28.88 26.84 -2.78
N GLN A 650 -29.79 25.93 -3.13
CA GLN A 650 -30.42 25.01 -2.19
C GLN A 650 -29.40 24.04 -1.58
N LEU A 651 -28.35 23.70 -2.36
CA LEU A 651 -27.29 22.82 -1.90
C LEU A 651 -26.23 23.59 -1.07
N VAL A 652 -25.76 24.75 -1.58
CA VAL A 652 -24.56 25.42 -1.07
C VAL A 652 -24.86 26.36 0.12
N SER A 653 -26.02 27.04 0.15
CA SER A 653 -26.29 28.12 1.12
C SER A 653 -26.32 27.65 2.58
N ASN A 654 -26.62 26.39 2.83
CA ASN A 654 -26.66 25.82 4.19
C ASN A 654 -25.32 25.21 4.65
N ILE A 655 -24.32 25.07 3.74
CA ILE A 655 -23.07 24.32 4.04
C ILE A 655 -21.78 25.12 3.76
N LYS A 656 -21.87 26.26 3.04
CA LYS A 656 -20.70 27.06 2.65
C LYS A 656 -20.94 28.55 2.82
N SER A 657 -20.43 29.14 3.90
CA SER A 657 -20.54 30.59 4.19
C SER A 657 -19.82 31.47 3.17
N ASP A 658 -18.73 30.95 2.54
CA ASP A 658 -17.92 31.61 1.51
C ASP A 658 -18.32 31.20 0.08
N GLY A 659 -19.36 30.39 -0.07
CA GLY A 659 -19.82 29.84 -1.33
C GLY A 659 -18.84 28.80 -1.91
N SER A 660 -19.04 28.44 -3.18
CA SER A 660 -18.24 27.40 -3.87
C SER A 660 -17.25 27.95 -4.88
N LEU A 661 -17.10 29.29 -5.01
CA LEU A 661 -16.22 29.94 -5.98
C LEU A 661 -14.83 29.37 -5.99
N LYS A 662 -14.18 29.36 -4.82
CA LYS A 662 -12.79 28.87 -4.66
C LYS A 662 -12.65 27.38 -4.99
N THR A 663 -13.63 26.57 -4.64
CA THR A 663 -13.65 25.13 -4.92
C THR A 663 -13.62 24.86 -6.42
N ILE A 664 -14.51 25.50 -7.19
CA ILE A 664 -14.60 25.36 -8.65
C ILE A 664 -13.34 25.90 -9.33
N GLN A 665 -12.90 27.11 -8.96
CA GLN A 665 -11.67 27.69 -9.52
C GLN A 665 -10.45 26.80 -9.29
N ASN A 666 -10.33 26.17 -8.11
CA ASN A 666 -9.25 25.25 -7.81
C ASN A 666 -9.29 23.99 -8.68
N LEU A 667 -10.47 23.45 -8.97
CA LEU A 667 -10.63 22.30 -9.87
C LEU A 667 -10.20 22.67 -11.29
N GLN A 668 -10.71 23.77 -11.85
CA GLN A 668 -10.36 24.24 -13.20
C GLN A 668 -8.87 24.54 -13.32
N ARG A 669 -8.30 25.27 -12.36
CA ARG A 669 -6.87 25.60 -12.28
C ARG A 669 -6.00 24.35 -12.20
N SER A 670 -6.35 23.41 -11.34
CA SER A 670 -5.56 22.18 -11.13
C SER A 670 -5.53 21.31 -12.39
N ALA A 671 -6.64 21.19 -13.10
CA ALA A 671 -6.69 20.44 -14.35
C ALA A 671 -5.89 21.13 -15.46
N LEU A 672 -6.01 22.45 -15.60
CA LEU A 672 -5.25 23.24 -16.59
C LEU A 672 -3.74 23.16 -16.33
N ASN A 673 -3.31 23.36 -15.08
CA ASN A 673 -1.90 23.36 -14.74
C ASN A 673 -1.22 22.00 -14.89
N ARG A 674 -2.01 20.89 -14.87
CA ARG A 674 -1.49 19.57 -15.21
C ARG A 674 -1.13 19.44 -16.68
N PHE A 675 -1.89 20.05 -17.59
CA PHE A 675 -1.53 20.13 -19.01
C PHE A 675 -0.32 21.06 -19.20
N LEU A 676 -0.36 22.22 -18.58
CA LEU A 676 0.67 23.24 -18.63
C LEU A 676 1.72 22.98 -17.54
N SER A 677 2.40 21.85 -17.58
CA SER A 677 3.50 21.51 -16.69
C SER A 677 4.73 21.07 -17.51
N GLU A 678 5.90 21.41 -17.04
CA GLU A 678 7.19 21.04 -17.68
C GLU A 678 7.23 19.55 -18.01
N LYS A 679 6.99 18.70 -17.00
CA LYS A 679 7.02 17.25 -17.14
C LYS A 679 6.05 16.74 -18.21
N LYS A 680 4.82 17.27 -18.27
CA LYS A 680 3.80 16.84 -19.23
C LYS A 680 4.15 17.26 -20.66
N LEU A 681 4.55 18.51 -20.84
CA LEU A 681 4.84 19.05 -22.15
C LEU A 681 6.12 18.43 -22.75
N ASN A 682 7.19 18.30 -21.97
CA ASN A 682 8.42 17.61 -22.39
C ASN A 682 8.14 16.17 -22.78
N LYS A 683 7.34 15.44 -21.95
CA LYS A 683 6.94 14.07 -22.27
C LYS A 683 6.15 13.99 -23.57
N MET A 684 5.15 14.86 -23.78
CA MET A 684 4.34 14.88 -25.01
C MET A 684 5.21 15.18 -26.23
N LEU A 685 6.13 16.14 -26.16
CA LEU A 685 7.07 16.42 -27.24
C LEU A 685 7.87 15.16 -27.58
N SER A 686 8.46 14.50 -26.59
CA SER A 686 9.24 13.28 -26.79
C SER A 686 8.39 12.15 -27.38
N THR A 687 7.25 11.84 -26.78
CA THR A 687 6.44 10.68 -27.22
C THR A 687 5.79 10.88 -28.59
N SER A 688 5.37 12.09 -28.95
CA SER A 688 4.82 12.38 -30.26
C SER A 688 5.84 12.26 -31.41
N GLN A 689 7.14 12.40 -31.10
CA GLN A 689 8.24 12.29 -32.06
C GLN A 689 8.81 10.87 -32.16
N THR A 690 8.78 10.10 -31.08
CA THR A 690 9.57 8.86 -30.96
C THR A 690 8.76 7.59 -30.83
N LEU A 691 7.51 7.65 -30.36
CA LEU A 691 6.66 6.47 -30.24
C LEU A 691 5.73 6.31 -31.46
N VAL A 692 5.39 5.07 -31.73
CA VAL A 692 4.40 4.73 -32.76
C VAL A 692 3.00 5.24 -32.39
N GLY A 693 2.14 5.37 -33.38
CA GLY A 693 0.79 5.92 -33.27
C GLY A 693 0.75 7.43 -33.47
N ASN A 694 -0.36 7.90 -34.06
CA ASN A 694 -0.60 9.32 -34.35
C ASN A 694 -1.07 10.03 -33.06
N GLY A 695 -0.11 10.46 -32.21
CA GLY A 695 -0.39 11.21 -30.99
C GLY A 695 -0.67 12.70 -31.24
N LEU A 696 -1.25 13.37 -30.25
CA LEU A 696 -1.45 14.83 -30.25
C LEU A 696 -0.10 15.51 -29.97
N THR A 697 0.28 16.51 -30.78
CA THR A 697 1.49 17.30 -30.58
C THR A 697 1.30 18.37 -29.51
N VAL A 698 2.41 18.94 -29.01
CA VAL A 698 2.36 20.04 -28.03
C VAL A 698 1.69 21.27 -28.62
N ASP A 699 2.00 21.61 -29.89
CA ASP A 699 1.39 22.75 -30.57
C ASP A 699 -0.14 22.61 -30.69
N GLU A 700 -0.60 21.45 -31.15
CA GLU A 700 -2.05 21.15 -31.25
C GLU A 700 -2.75 21.19 -29.87
N LEU A 701 -2.10 20.72 -28.81
CA LEU A 701 -2.62 20.84 -27.45
C LEU A 701 -2.79 22.30 -27.06
N LEU A 702 -1.73 23.13 -27.25
CA LEU A 702 -1.72 24.53 -26.85
C LEU A 702 -2.77 25.33 -27.63
N GLN A 703 -2.92 25.10 -28.95
CA GLN A 703 -3.95 25.73 -29.80
C GLN A 703 -5.34 25.33 -29.36
N THR A 704 -5.58 24.05 -29.08
CA THR A 704 -6.89 23.57 -28.59
C THR A 704 -7.25 24.19 -27.25
N LEU A 705 -6.30 24.26 -26.33
CA LEU A 705 -6.49 24.91 -25.02
C LEU A 705 -6.78 26.41 -25.17
N PHE A 706 -6.08 27.11 -26.06
CA PHE A 706 -6.33 28.52 -26.35
C PHE A 706 -7.74 28.72 -26.87
N SER A 707 -8.15 27.94 -27.87
CA SER A 707 -9.50 28.02 -28.43
C SER A 707 -10.58 27.75 -27.36
N HIS A 708 -10.39 26.75 -26.52
CA HIS A 708 -11.33 26.39 -25.44
C HIS A 708 -11.42 27.44 -24.33
N VAL A 709 -10.29 28.02 -23.90
CA VAL A 709 -10.24 28.91 -22.75
C VAL A 709 -10.48 30.37 -23.12
N PHE A 710 -10.14 30.80 -24.33
CA PHE A 710 -10.24 32.19 -24.76
C PHE A 710 -11.26 32.40 -25.87
N GLU A 711 -11.09 31.75 -27.02
CA GLU A 711 -11.91 32.05 -28.21
C GLU A 711 -13.37 31.67 -28.04
N SER A 712 -13.66 30.54 -27.44
CA SER A 712 -15.02 30.07 -27.17
C SER A 712 -15.74 30.85 -26.05
N ARG A 713 -15.06 31.80 -25.39
CA ARG A 713 -15.57 32.58 -24.26
C ARG A 713 -15.69 34.05 -24.62
N ALA A 714 -16.77 34.38 -25.31
CA ALA A 714 -17.00 35.76 -25.74
C ALA A 714 -17.30 36.71 -24.57
N GLN A 715 -18.02 36.24 -23.55
CA GLN A 715 -18.36 36.97 -22.34
C GLN A 715 -18.10 36.08 -21.10
N PRO A 716 -16.82 35.93 -20.71
CA PRO A 716 -16.46 35.02 -19.65
C PRO A 716 -17.06 35.43 -18.31
N ASP A 717 -17.62 34.45 -17.57
CA ASP A 717 -18.08 34.64 -16.21
C ASP A 717 -16.89 34.74 -15.21
N SER A 718 -17.16 34.81 -13.90
CA SER A 718 -16.11 34.96 -12.88
C SER A 718 -15.15 33.78 -12.82
N PHE A 719 -15.62 32.59 -13.11
CA PHE A 719 -14.82 31.35 -13.10
C PHE A 719 -13.93 31.28 -14.36
N GLU A 720 -14.52 31.55 -15.50
CA GLU A 720 -13.82 31.57 -16.78
C GLU A 720 -12.76 32.68 -16.84
N ARG A 721 -13.05 33.87 -16.27
CA ARG A 721 -12.03 34.95 -16.12
C ARG A 721 -10.86 34.50 -15.25
N ALA A 722 -11.13 33.85 -14.12
CA ALA A 722 -10.08 33.32 -13.26
C ALA A 722 -9.24 32.25 -13.97
N LEU A 723 -9.90 31.38 -14.76
CA LEU A 723 -9.22 30.36 -15.58
C LEU A 723 -8.29 30.99 -16.63
N GLN A 724 -8.75 32.04 -17.35
CA GLN A 724 -7.95 32.80 -18.31
C GLN A 724 -6.73 33.44 -17.67
N LEU A 725 -6.87 34.07 -16.52
CA LEU A 725 -5.75 34.67 -15.80
C LEU A 725 -4.77 33.62 -15.28
N ASN A 726 -5.26 32.47 -14.80
CA ASN A 726 -4.41 31.36 -14.41
C ASN A 726 -3.62 30.79 -15.60
N PHE A 727 -4.23 30.71 -16.78
CA PHE A 727 -3.58 30.25 -18.00
C PHE A 727 -2.39 31.15 -18.36
N ILE A 728 -2.59 32.46 -18.35
CA ILE A 728 -1.53 33.45 -18.61
C ILE A 728 -0.42 33.34 -17.57
N SER A 729 -0.77 33.22 -16.28
CA SER A 729 0.19 33.07 -15.19
C SER A 729 1.04 31.81 -15.35
N GLN A 730 0.39 30.69 -15.73
CA GLN A 730 1.08 29.42 -15.92
C GLN A 730 2.03 29.43 -17.11
N ILE A 731 1.65 30.08 -18.24
CA ILE A 731 2.56 30.26 -19.38
C ILE A 731 3.82 31.03 -18.93
N LYS A 732 3.65 32.15 -18.21
CA LYS A 732 4.79 32.94 -17.72
C LYS A 732 5.71 32.08 -16.86
N SER A 733 5.16 31.35 -15.89
CA SER A 733 5.94 30.47 -15.02
C SER A 733 6.71 29.40 -15.82
N LEU A 734 6.10 28.82 -16.85
CA LEU A 734 6.75 27.84 -17.71
C LEU A 734 7.88 28.42 -18.57
N MET A 735 7.75 29.66 -19.02
CA MET A 735 8.81 30.31 -19.82
C MET A 735 10.07 30.50 -18.99
N ASP A 736 9.96 30.68 -17.68
CA ASP A 736 11.08 30.82 -16.73
C ASP A 736 11.64 29.44 -16.28
N GLU A 737 10.97 28.32 -16.62
CA GLU A 737 11.38 26.97 -16.20
C GLU A 737 12.61 26.51 -17.00
N GLU A 738 13.74 26.28 -16.32
CA GLU A 738 15.03 25.92 -16.96
C GLU A 738 14.96 24.59 -17.70
N LYS A 739 14.21 23.62 -17.18
CA LYS A 739 14.10 22.27 -17.73
C LYS A 739 13.11 22.13 -18.89
N LEU A 740 12.39 23.20 -19.21
CA LEU A 740 11.44 23.17 -20.32
C LEU A 740 12.21 23.24 -21.66
N HIS A 741 11.82 22.31 -22.58
CA HIS A 741 12.47 22.23 -23.90
C HIS A 741 12.35 23.55 -24.66
N PRO A 742 13.42 24.01 -25.37
CA PRO A 742 13.41 25.30 -26.08
C PRO A 742 12.29 25.46 -27.12
N GLU A 743 11.96 24.40 -27.86
CA GLU A 743 10.84 24.39 -28.81
C GLU A 743 9.50 24.71 -28.13
N ILE A 744 9.26 24.14 -26.93
CA ILE A 744 8.05 24.42 -26.16
C ILE A 744 8.03 25.89 -25.70
N LYS A 745 9.17 26.45 -25.30
CA LYS A 745 9.27 27.88 -24.96
C LYS A 745 8.89 28.76 -26.15
N ALA A 746 9.34 28.40 -27.36
CA ALA A 746 8.97 29.13 -28.58
C ALA A 746 7.45 29.06 -28.84
N LEU A 747 6.82 27.88 -28.71
CA LEU A 747 5.37 27.70 -28.83
C LEU A 747 4.59 28.49 -27.79
N LEU A 748 5.04 28.50 -26.54
CA LEU A 748 4.43 29.31 -25.47
C LEU A 748 4.55 30.81 -25.71
N ASN A 749 5.64 31.26 -26.32
CA ASN A 749 5.79 32.67 -26.71
C ASN A 749 4.81 33.06 -27.82
N THR A 750 4.62 32.20 -28.83
CA THR A 750 3.60 32.37 -29.85
C THR A 750 2.18 32.43 -29.24
N LEU A 751 1.90 31.50 -28.33
CA LEU A 751 0.60 31.46 -27.64
C LEU A 751 0.36 32.74 -26.79
N LYS A 752 1.39 33.26 -26.12
CA LYS A 752 1.33 34.54 -25.41
C LYS A 752 0.97 35.69 -26.36
N PHE A 753 1.54 35.71 -27.56
CA PHE A 753 1.21 36.69 -28.57
C PHE A 753 -0.24 36.55 -29.07
N ASP A 754 -0.74 35.33 -29.25
CA ASP A 754 -2.14 35.11 -29.68
C ASP A 754 -3.13 35.60 -28.61
N ILE A 755 -2.85 35.34 -27.32
CA ILE A 755 -3.65 35.87 -26.20
C ILE A 755 -3.60 37.40 -26.18
N HIS A 756 -2.45 38.01 -26.41
CA HIS A 756 -2.30 39.48 -26.53
C HIS A 756 -3.19 40.03 -27.63
N LYS A 757 -3.13 39.44 -28.84
CA LYS A 757 -3.92 39.83 -30.01
C LYS A 757 -5.44 39.66 -29.76
N TRP A 758 -5.82 38.56 -29.13
CA TRP A 758 -7.22 38.28 -28.78
C TRP A 758 -7.75 39.32 -27.77
N SER A 759 -7.03 39.59 -26.69
CA SER A 759 -7.42 40.54 -25.65
C SER A 759 -7.46 41.98 -26.17
N LYS A 760 -6.55 42.36 -27.08
CA LYS A 760 -6.58 43.68 -27.76
C LYS A 760 -7.87 43.92 -28.47
N LYS A 761 -8.45 42.90 -29.13
CA LYS A 761 -9.75 42.99 -29.81
C LYS A 761 -10.94 43.15 -28.86
N LYS A 762 -10.82 42.70 -27.61
CA LYS A 762 -11.89 42.65 -26.59
C LYS A 762 -11.90 43.78 -25.59
N LYS A 763 -10.78 44.51 -25.42
CA LYS A 763 -10.64 45.59 -24.39
C LYS A 763 -11.58 46.76 -24.56
N GLY A 764 -12.28 46.88 -25.72
CA GLY A 764 -13.32 47.88 -25.99
C GLY A 764 -14.71 47.54 -25.45
N SER A 765 -14.86 46.48 -24.63
CA SER A 765 -16.14 46.04 -24.05
C SER A 765 -16.83 47.18 -23.26
N SER A 766 -18.15 47.31 -23.46
CA SER A 766 -19.01 48.25 -22.70
C SER A 766 -19.20 47.81 -21.25
N ASN A 767 -19.11 46.52 -20.97
CA ASN A 767 -19.17 46.00 -19.57
C ASN A 767 -17.89 46.30 -18.84
N ARG A 768 -18.00 47.09 -17.73
CA ARG A 768 -16.86 47.53 -16.92
C ARG A 768 -15.95 46.39 -16.44
N THR A 769 -16.54 45.30 -15.95
CA THR A 769 -15.80 44.13 -15.43
C THR A 769 -15.06 43.42 -16.56
N LEU A 770 -15.70 43.19 -17.70
CA LEU A 770 -15.10 42.55 -18.88
C LEU A 770 -13.99 43.44 -19.48
N LYS A 771 -14.25 44.78 -19.55
CA LYS A 771 -13.24 45.74 -20.00
C LYS A 771 -11.98 45.68 -19.14
N ALA A 772 -12.14 45.70 -17.82
CA ALA A 772 -11.02 45.59 -16.88
C ALA A 772 -10.26 44.27 -17.03
N HIS A 773 -11.00 43.16 -17.17
CA HIS A 773 -10.41 41.84 -17.37
C HIS A 773 -9.62 41.74 -18.68
N PHE A 774 -10.17 42.15 -19.81
CA PHE A 774 -9.47 42.12 -21.09
C PHE A 774 -8.29 43.05 -21.16
N GLN A 775 -8.38 44.24 -20.55
CA GLN A 775 -7.26 45.16 -20.42
C GLN A 775 -6.14 44.52 -19.61
N TYR A 776 -6.46 43.85 -18.48
CA TYR A 776 -5.46 43.18 -17.67
C TYR A 776 -4.80 42.00 -18.42
N CYS A 777 -5.58 41.17 -19.14
CA CYS A 777 -5.02 40.09 -19.98
C CYS A 777 -4.06 40.66 -21.05
N PHE A 778 -4.43 41.78 -21.69
CA PHE A 778 -3.58 42.48 -22.67
C PHE A 778 -2.26 42.91 -22.07
N GLU A 779 -2.30 43.59 -20.92
CA GLU A 779 -1.11 44.06 -20.20
C GLU A 779 -0.19 42.90 -19.78
N GLN A 780 -0.78 41.82 -19.25
CA GLN A 780 -0.03 40.64 -18.82
C GLN A 780 0.69 39.91 -19.97
N CYS A 781 0.20 40.01 -21.18
CA CYS A 781 0.81 39.42 -22.36
C CYS A 781 1.59 40.38 -23.25
N SER A 782 1.66 41.69 -22.90
CA SER A 782 2.51 42.64 -23.59
C SER A 782 3.97 42.27 -23.38
N SER A 783 4.77 42.41 -24.44
CA SER A 783 6.23 42.30 -24.34
C SER A 783 6.75 43.48 -23.52
N LYS A 784 7.51 43.23 -22.47
CA LYS A 784 8.51 44.16 -22.01
C LYS A 784 9.82 43.77 -22.62
#